data_8e2a3c21fd5d3009547398096f76e083
#
_entry.id   8e2a3c21fd5d3009547398096f76e083
#
_cell.length_a   1.000
_cell.length_b   1.000
_cell.length_c   1.000
_cell.angle_alpha   90.00
_cell.angle_beta   90.00
_cell.angle_gamma   90.00
#
_symmetry.space_group_name_H-M   'P 1'
#
loop_
_entity.id
_entity.type
_entity.pdbx_description
1 polymer ?
#
loop_
_entity_poly.entity_id
_entity_poly.type
_entity_poly.pdbx_seq_one_letter_code
_entity_poly.pdbx_strand_id
1 'polypeptide(L)'
;MTRFNRFLLSAIAVVLSIGATARSTNDLPSLFNDVNQVEMNQWVDSVFNTMSPEARIGQLIIASVTPSSQDATKQLVERLVKQNMVGGLIYEGSTVADQAYVTNLAQSLATIPLMITIDGEWGLGMRLKEVPDFQRNLILGAIDDDMLLYEYGREVARQCRRMGIQVNFAPVLDVNDNPKNPIIGTRSFGENPDLVARHAIAFARGLEDGGVMAVGKHFPGHGSSNGDSHKMLPVINKTMQEINTCELVPFRRFIDAGLSGILTAHLLVPAIDGGKAPTSLSPECINNVLREQLDFRGLIFTDALNMKGANSLLKGSVCVNALLAGNDVLLMPENISDEIAAIKEAVKNGKLSQSIIDERCKRILRYKYALDLTNRQHVNTANLLNEINSQQATVIKRKLTAGSITVIKNNDDILPIHNLQSRHIAVATIGNEKGTASKFTRRCADYAQISRFDLNKAGSANALAEQLHEGHFNTIIVEVGDDNDENRAALNAVVKKCKNVILVLTCKPYDIQQYGAAITNKHVKAVVLTYENSTLTEDYAAQTIFGGNAAGGNLPISLAFDGKKTRYEAGDGIHYDANRLGYTIPAEVGLDNRLTAQIDSVCRLGVQQHAFPGCQVIVARHGKVVYKNSFGAIDYDNPNKVDDNTLFGLASVSKATGTISGVMKAFDDGKFRLDDRASDYIPGLRGGDKEDITFRDLLYHETGMPASLDMWKMMMDPSTYSGTLIAGAEDATHTIKIMNGAWGHKDAKMRTDILSPVKTDRFNIAIADGLWGGRVTYDSIMNRMYHAKLGKKKYLYSCCNFSLLADAVQRMTHSPLNYYVNNYIFAPLGAYHTMYRPLSKFSRDEIAYTEKDTYLRRQHIHGYVHDELAAFSGGVQGNAGLFSNANDLAKLFQMWLNGGTYGGVRLLKASTIETFTTQKSPNSHRGLGFDKPVVGNPDASNTCAEATPETFGHTGFTGTCFWVDPKNDMFYIFLSNRVCPTRNNPNFGRISARSHIQSLIYRAIKDEE
;
A
#
# COMPACT_ATOMS: atom_id res chain seq x y z
N MET A 1 15.16 24.73 4.72
CA MET A 1 13.95 25.62 4.70
C MET A 1 13.72 26.41 3.40
N THR A 2 14.36 26.10 2.27
CA THR A 2 14.29 26.93 1.04
C THR A 2 13.89 26.17 -0.24
N ARG A 3 13.57 24.90 -0.19
CA ARG A 3 13.00 24.15 -1.32
C ARG A 3 11.54 23.71 -1.12
N PHE A 4 11.07 23.61 0.12
CA PHE A 4 9.67 23.27 0.44
C PHE A 4 8.68 24.38 0.10
N ASN A 5 9.13 25.65 0.16
CA ASN A 5 8.28 26.80 -0.15
C ASN A 5 8.07 27.08 -1.66
N ARG A 6 8.82 26.45 -2.57
CA ARG A 6 8.60 26.63 -4.02
C ARG A 6 7.58 25.64 -4.59
N PHE A 7 7.43 24.46 -3.99
CA PHE A 7 6.39 23.49 -4.39
C PHE A 7 5.01 23.90 -3.85
N LEU A 8 4.93 24.47 -2.64
CA LEU A 8 3.66 24.97 -2.09
C LEU A 8 3.15 26.20 -2.86
N LEU A 9 4.02 27.04 -3.42
CA LEU A 9 3.62 28.21 -4.22
C LEU A 9 3.16 27.85 -5.64
N SER A 10 3.64 26.76 -6.22
CA SER A 10 3.14 26.25 -7.52
C SER A 10 1.79 25.52 -7.37
N ALA A 11 1.59 24.78 -6.29
CA ALA A 11 0.31 24.11 -6.00
C ALA A 11 -0.79 25.10 -5.64
N ILE A 12 -0.45 26.19 -4.91
CA ILE A 12 -1.39 27.26 -4.56
C ILE A 12 -1.76 28.11 -5.79
N ALA A 13 -0.87 28.24 -6.79
CA ALA A 13 -1.18 28.95 -8.03
C ALA A 13 -2.16 28.20 -8.95
N VAL A 14 -2.21 26.86 -8.88
CA VAL A 14 -3.18 26.04 -9.62
C VAL A 14 -4.54 25.98 -8.91
N VAL A 15 -4.58 26.03 -7.59
CA VAL A 15 -5.85 26.01 -6.81
C VAL A 15 -6.53 27.39 -6.78
N LEU A 16 -5.79 28.50 -6.93
CA LEU A 16 -6.35 29.85 -6.91
C LEU A 16 -6.81 30.36 -8.30
N SER A 17 -6.63 29.60 -9.39
CA SER A 17 -7.19 29.93 -10.69
C SER A 17 -8.59 29.36 -10.97
N ILE A 18 -9.26 28.78 -9.97
CA ILE A 18 -10.70 28.45 -10.01
C ILE A 18 -11.54 29.68 -9.59
N GLY A 19 -11.06 30.86 -9.90
CA GLY A 19 -11.88 32.06 -9.94
C GLY A 19 -12.78 31.98 -11.17
N ALA A 20 -14.10 32.01 -10.99
CA ALA A 20 -15.08 32.08 -12.06
C ALA A 20 -14.77 33.27 -13.00
N THR A 21 -13.92 33.02 -13.99
CA THR A 21 -13.93 33.88 -15.19
C THR A 21 -15.25 33.60 -15.88
N ALA A 22 -16.10 34.62 -15.98
CA ALA A 22 -17.31 34.55 -16.80
C ALA A 22 -16.92 34.03 -18.18
N ARG A 23 -17.43 32.84 -18.53
CA ARG A 23 -17.10 32.15 -19.81
C ARG A 23 -17.58 33.06 -20.96
N SER A 24 -16.71 33.25 -21.95
CA SER A 24 -17.10 33.89 -23.19
C SER A 24 -18.17 33.04 -23.88
N THR A 25 -19.21 33.66 -24.43
CA THR A 25 -20.31 32.99 -25.16
C THR A 25 -19.84 32.17 -26.37
N ASN A 26 -18.52 32.20 -26.69
CA ASN A 26 -17.89 31.49 -27.81
C ASN A 26 -16.93 30.37 -27.39
N ASP A 27 -16.81 30.03 -26.09
CA ASP A 27 -15.87 29.03 -25.66
C ASP A 27 -16.38 27.63 -26.00
N LEU A 28 -15.58 26.90 -26.77
CA LEU A 28 -15.80 25.48 -27.07
C LEU A 28 -15.43 24.61 -25.83
N PRO A 29 -15.99 23.38 -25.72
CA PRO A 29 -15.59 22.44 -24.68
C PRO A 29 -14.09 22.12 -24.66
N SER A 30 -13.59 21.65 -23.51
CA SER A 30 -12.15 21.43 -23.25
C SER A 30 -11.43 20.57 -24.28
N LEU A 31 -12.10 19.58 -24.86
CA LEU A 31 -11.55 18.71 -25.91
C LEU A 31 -11.10 19.48 -27.18
N PHE A 32 -11.51 20.73 -27.35
CA PHE A 32 -11.15 21.56 -28.50
C PHE A 32 -10.00 22.54 -28.20
N ASN A 33 -9.46 22.58 -26.99
CA ASN A 33 -8.45 23.57 -26.61
C ASN A 33 -7.19 23.52 -27.50
N ASP A 34 -6.73 22.33 -27.87
CA ASP A 34 -5.53 22.11 -28.67
C ASP A 34 -5.86 21.80 -30.15
N VAL A 35 -7.12 21.95 -30.57
CA VAL A 35 -7.58 21.60 -31.92
C VAL A 35 -7.45 22.80 -32.88
N ASN A 36 -6.76 22.59 -34.00
CA ASN A 36 -6.74 23.56 -35.08
C ASN A 36 -8.12 23.67 -35.72
N GLN A 37 -8.84 24.73 -35.39
CA GLN A 37 -10.23 24.97 -35.83
C GLN A 37 -10.39 25.06 -37.34
N VAL A 38 -9.38 25.58 -38.06
CA VAL A 38 -9.42 25.74 -39.53
C VAL A 38 -9.33 24.37 -40.19
N GLU A 39 -8.33 23.58 -39.80
CA GLU A 39 -8.14 22.21 -40.32
C GLU A 39 -9.32 21.29 -39.99
N MET A 40 -9.83 21.39 -38.77
CA MET A 40 -11.02 20.67 -38.36
C MET A 40 -12.21 20.97 -39.25
N ASN A 41 -12.52 22.26 -39.47
CA ASN A 41 -13.65 22.65 -40.29
C ASN A 41 -13.47 22.24 -41.76
N GLN A 42 -12.25 22.33 -42.31
CA GLN A 42 -11.95 21.83 -43.69
C GLN A 42 -12.18 20.30 -43.78
N TRP A 43 -11.71 19.54 -42.78
CA TRP A 43 -11.94 18.08 -42.75
C TRP A 43 -13.45 17.77 -42.64
N VAL A 44 -14.16 18.43 -41.72
CA VAL A 44 -15.60 18.24 -41.52
C VAL A 44 -16.37 18.51 -42.82
N ASP A 45 -16.13 19.63 -43.49
CA ASP A 45 -16.82 19.98 -44.74
C ASP A 45 -16.46 19.03 -45.89
N SER A 46 -15.18 18.60 -45.95
CA SER A 46 -14.74 17.60 -46.96
C SER A 46 -15.49 16.29 -46.80
N VAL A 47 -15.53 15.75 -45.57
CA VAL A 47 -16.24 14.48 -45.27
C VAL A 47 -17.75 14.62 -45.48
N PHE A 48 -18.35 15.68 -44.92
CA PHE A 48 -19.79 15.92 -44.97
C PHE A 48 -20.33 16.02 -46.41
N ASN A 49 -19.59 16.69 -47.29
CA ASN A 49 -20.00 16.88 -48.72
C ASN A 49 -19.97 15.56 -49.53
N THR A 50 -19.25 14.52 -49.04
CA THR A 50 -19.25 13.21 -49.72
C THR A 50 -20.38 12.29 -49.21
N MET A 51 -21.09 12.67 -48.14
CA MET A 51 -22.08 11.84 -47.49
C MET A 51 -23.47 11.90 -48.17
N SER A 52 -24.08 10.73 -48.36
CA SER A 52 -25.49 10.64 -48.69
C SER A 52 -26.39 11.09 -47.52
N PRO A 53 -27.66 11.47 -47.78
CA PRO A 53 -28.60 11.79 -46.69
C PRO A 53 -28.74 10.66 -45.68
N GLU A 54 -28.71 9.39 -46.08
CA GLU A 54 -28.77 8.23 -45.24
C GLU A 54 -27.51 8.11 -44.35
N ALA A 55 -26.36 8.35 -44.93
CA ALA A 55 -25.11 8.35 -44.21
C ALA A 55 -25.09 9.43 -43.11
N ARG A 56 -25.62 10.61 -43.37
CA ARG A 56 -25.74 11.69 -42.38
C ARG A 56 -26.65 11.28 -41.21
N ILE A 57 -27.76 10.61 -41.49
CA ILE A 57 -28.64 10.06 -40.44
C ILE A 57 -27.94 8.96 -39.67
N GLY A 58 -27.24 8.04 -40.32
CA GLY A 58 -26.50 6.97 -39.67
C GLY A 58 -25.47 7.46 -38.69
N GLN A 59 -24.79 8.60 -38.98
CA GLN A 59 -23.80 9.19 -38.08
C GLN A 59 -24.35 9.64 -36.72
N LEU A 60 -25.66 9.87 -36.63
CA LEU A 60 -26.34 10.26 -35.40
C LEU A 60 -26.60 9.03 -34.46
N ILE A 61 -26.35 7.81 -34.93
CA ILE A 61 -26.72 6.58 -34.21
C ILE A 61 -25.48 5.88 -33.70
N ILE A 62 -25.50 5.50 -32.40
CA ILE A 62 -24.55 4.58 -31.76
C ILE A 62 -25.30 3.25 -31.53
N ALA A 63 -24.79 2.18 -32.14
CA ALA A 63 -25.38 0.86 -32.08
C ALA A 63 -24.72 -0.01 -31.00
N SER A 64 -25.52 -0.84 -30.29
CA SER A 64 -24.99 -1.81 -29.32
C SER A 64 -24.45 -3.06 -30.03
N VAL A 65 -23.30 -3.51 -29.56
CA VAL A 65 -22.66 -4.78 -29.96
C VAL A 65 -22.11 -5.49 -28.75
N THR A 66 -22.43 -6.80 -28.61
CA THR A 66 -21.68 -7.68 -27.69
C THR A 66 -20.47 -8.24 -28.44
N PRO A 67 -19.23 -7.79 -28.16
CA PRO A 67 -18.07 -8.20 -28.91
C PRO A 67 -17.80 -9.71 -28.83
N SER A 68 -17.59 -10.30 -30.01
CA SER A 68 -17.26 -11.72 -30.14
C SER A 68 -16.59 -11.96 -31.52
N SER A 69 -15.73 -12.96 -31.62
CA SER A 69 -15.14 -13.41 -32.88
C SER A 69 -16.08 -14.29 -33.73
N GLN A 70 -17.31 -14.54 -33.30
CA GLN A 70 -18.30 -15.36 -33.99
C GLN A 70 -18.82 -14.71 -35.27
N ASP A 71 -19.22 -15.51 -36.26
CA ASP A 71 -19.71 -15.03 -37.57
C ASP A 71 -20.98 -14.20 -37.46
N ALA A 72 -21.85 -14.48 -36.51
CA ALA A 72 -23.07 -13.68 -36.25
C ALA A 72 -22.70 -12.23 -35.87
N THR A 73 -21.69 -12.03 -35.02
CA THR A 73 -21.19 -10.70 -34.64
C THR A 73 -20.54 -10.00 -35.84
N LYS A 74 -19.77 -10.71 -36.66
CA LYS A 74 -19.17 -10.15 -37.88
C LYS A 74 -20.24 -9.63 -38.84
N GLN A 75 -21.28 -10.46 -39.11
CA GLN A 75 -22.41 -10.07 -39.97
C GLN A 75 -23.19 -8.88 -39.41
N LEU A 76 -23.41 -8.84 -38.08
CA LEU A 76 -24.02 -7.71 -37.41
C LEU A 76 -23.21 -6.44 -37.62
N VAL A 77 -21.90 -6.47 -37.34
CA VAL A 77 -20.98 -5.33 -37.49
C VAL A 77 -20.96 -4.87 -38.98
N GLU A 78 -20.88 -5.79 -39.92
CA GLU A 78 -20.90 -5.49 -41.34
C GLU A 78 -22.17 -4.77 -41.76
N ARG A 79 -23.33 -5.23 -41.28
CA ARG A 79 -24.64 -4.58 -41.53
C ARG A 79 -24.69 -3.17 -40.94
N LEU A 80 -24.28 -3.01 -39.67
CA LEU A 80 -24.29 -1.74 -38.94
C LEU A 80 -23.39 -0.70 -39.64
N VAL A 81 -22.20 -1.11 -40.04
CA VAL A 81 -21.20 -0.21 -40.62
C VAL A 81 -21.45 0.11 -42.10
N LYS A 82 -21.74 -0.91 -42.94
CA LYS A 82 -21.88 -0.73 -44.39
C LYS A 82 -23.28 -0.36 -44.84
N GLN A 83 -24.32 -0.94 -44.21
CA GLN A 83 -25.69 -0.70 -44.62
C GLN A 83 -26.36 0.44 -43.85
N ASN A 84 -26.20 0.43 -42.49
CA ASN A 84 -26.80 1.47 -41.67
C ASN A 84 -25.91 2.71 -41.50
N MET A 85 -24.60 2.57 -41.80
CA MET A 85 -23.59 3.66 -41.78
C MET A 85 -23.58 4.38 -40.41
N VAL A 86 -23.69 3.61 -39.31
CA VAL A 86 -23.77 4.16 -37.95
C VAL A 86 -22.55 5.00 -37.58
N GLY A 87 -22.74 6.01 -36.73
CA GLY A 87 -21.72 6.93 -36.29
C GLY A 87 -20.77 6.34 -35.25
N GLY A 88 -21.21 5.32 -34.52
CA GLY A 88 -20.39 4.69 -33.47
C GLY A 88 -20.98 3.36 -32.98
N LEU A 89 -20.22 2.73 -32.11
CA LEU A 89 -20.63 1.49 -31.43
C LEU A 89 -20.44 1.65 -29.92
N ILE A 90 -21.39 1.09 -29.15
CA ILE A 90 -21.23 0.87 -27.71
C ILE A 90 -21.06 -0.62 -27.46
N TYR A 91 -20.12 -0.98 -26.59
CA TYR A 91 -19.84 -2.38 -26.29
C TYR A 91 -20.46 -2.82 -24.97
N GLU A 92 -21.15 -3.95 -25.02
CA GLU A 92 -21.57 -4.72 -23.87
C GLU A 92 -20.41 -5.59 -23.36
N GLY A 93 -20.63 -6.31 -22.23
CA GLY A 93 -19.58 -7.09 -21.60
C GLY A 93 -18.93 -8.16 -22.48
N SER A 94 -17.58 -8.23 -22.46
CA SER A 94 -16.81 -9.12 -23.33
C SER A 94 -15.42 -9.43 -22.75
N THR A 95 -14.53 -10.04 -23.56
CA THR A 95 -13.10 -10.14 -23.30
C THR A 95 -12.32 -9.00 -23.94
N VAL A 96 -11.12 -8.72 -23.45
CA VAL A 96 -10.21 -7.73 -24.05
C VAL A 96 -9.90 -8.08 -25.52
N ALA A 97 -9.67 -9.36 -25.80
CA ALA A 97 -9.34 -9.83 -27.15
C ALA A 97 -10.52 -9.68 -28.13
N ASP A 98 -11.74 -10.08 -27.73
CA ASP A 98 -12.93 -9.96 -28.58
C ASP A 98 -13.29 -8.51 -28.87
N GLN A 99 -13.19 -7.63 -27.86
CA GLN A 99 -13.46 -6.21 -28.08
C GLN A 99 -12.44 -5.59 -29.03
N ALA A 100 -11.13 -5.87 -28.86
CA ALA A 100 -10.10 -5.38 -29.78
C ALA A 100 -10.31 -5.89 -31.21
N TYR A 101 -10.71 -7.18 -31.38
CA TYR A 101 -11.03 -7.77 -32.66
C TYR A 101 -12.20 -7.04 -33.34
N VAL A 102 -13.31 -6.84 -32.62
CA VAL A 102 -14.50 -6.16 -33.18
C VAL A 102 -14.23 -4.69 -33.49
N THR A 103 -13.46 -4.00 -32.64
CA THR A 103 -13.02 -2.61 -32.90
C THR A 103 -12.24 -2.53 -34.20
N ASN A 104 -11.23 -3.38 -34.38
CA ASN A 104 -10.41 -3.41 -35.60
C ASN A 104 -11.23 -3.74 -36.83
N LEU A 105 -12.13 -4.75 -36.74
CA LEU A 105 -13.04 -5.11 -37.83
C LEU A 105 -13.94 -3.93 -38.22
N ALA A 106 -14.61 -3.32 -37.25
CA ALA A 106 -15.55 -2.24 -37.50
C ALA A 106 -14.86 -1.02 -38.11
N GLN A 107 -13.69 -0.61 -37.59
CA GLN A 107 -12.91 0.50 -38.14
C GLN A 107 -12.38 0.20 -39.53
N SER A 108 -12.03 -1.04 -39.86
CA SER A 108 -11.58 -1.44 -41.21
C SER A 108 -12.69 -1.37 -42.27
N LEU A 109 -13.95 -1.59 -41.87
CA LEU A 109 -15.13 -1.58 -42.73
C LEU A 109 -15.72 -0.16 -42.92
N ALA A 110 -15.41 0.74 -41.98
CA ALA A 110 -16.01 2.05 -41.91
C ALA A 110 -15.40 3.02 -42.94
N THR A 111 -16.23 3.71 -43.74
CA THR A 111 -15.82 4.82 -44.59
C THR A 111 -15.48 6.05 -43.76
N ILE A 112 -16.32 6.37 -42.77
CA ILE A 112 -16.12 7.42 -41.77
C ILE A 112 -15.77 6.75 -40.46
N PRO A 113 -14.66 7.12 -39.78
CA PRO A 113 -14.26 6.48 -38.54
C PRO A 113 -15.38 6.42 -37.49
N LEU A 114 -15.53 5.28 -36.83
CA LEU A 114 -16.55 5.06 -35.81
C LEU A 114 -16.09 5.60 -34.45
N MET A 115 -17.03 6.22 -33.76
CA MET A 115 -16.86 6.56 -32.35
C MET A 115 -17.13 5.31 -31.49
N ILE A 116 -16.09 4.75 -30.88
CA ILE A 116 -16.24 3.59 -29.98
C ILE A 116 -16.48 4.12 -28.57
N THR A 117 -17.52 3.60 -27.93
CA THR A 117 -18.00 4.07 -26.65
C THR A 117 -18.17 2.94 -25.64
N ILE A 118 -18.13 3.25 -24.35
CA ILE A 118 -18.29 2.28 -23.26
C ILE A 118 -18.97 2.92 -22.04
N ASP A 119 -19.66 2.11 -21.24
CA ASP A 119 -19.95 2.44 -19.85
C ASP A 119 -18.82 1.94 -18.96
N GLY A 120 -17.98 2.85 -18.49
CA GLY A 120 -16.84 2.57 -17.64
C GLY A 120 -16.85 3.41 -16.36
N GLU A 121 -17.96 3.37 -15.59
CA GLU A 121 -18.16 4.22 -14.40
C GLU A 121 -17.11 3.94 -13.31
N TRP A 122 -16.63 2.68 -13.21
CA TRP A 122 -15.52 2.26 -12.36
C TRP A 122 -14.40 1.60 -13.17
N GLY A 123 -14.11 2.21 -14.33
CA GLY A 123 -13.10 1.75 -15.28
C GLY A 123 -13.60 0.63 -16.19
N LEU A 124 -12.68 0.10 -17.01
CA LEU A 124 -13.01 -0.93 -18.02
C LEU A 124 -13.46 -2.26 -17.42
N GLY A 125 -13.10 -2.57 -16.15
CA GLY A 125 -13.56 -3.76 -15.44
C GLY A 125 -15.09 -3.86 -15.35
N MET A 126 -15.82 -2.75 -15.45
CA MET A 126 -17.27 -2.76 -15.54
C MET A 126 -17.78 -3.61 -16.70
N ARG A 127 -17.06 -3.68 -17.81
CA ARG A 127 -17.45 -4.38 -19.06
C ARG A 127 -16.49 -5.51 -19.47
N LEU A 128 -15.22 -5.42 -19.10
CA LEU A 128 -14.17 -6.39 -19.48
C LEU A 128 -13.80 -7.30 -18.32
N LYS A 129 -14.10 -8.58 -18.43
CA LYS A 129 -13.94 -9.57 -17.33
C LYS A 129 -12.50 -9.76 -16.83
N GLU A 130 -11.50 -9.48 -17.69
CA GLU A 130 -10.07 -9.71 -17.39
C GLU A 130 -9.39 -8.46 -16.81
N VAL A 131 -10.12 -7.35 -16.73
CA VAL A 131 -9.63 -6.08 -16.19
C VAL A 131 -10.17 -5.91 -14.78
N PRO A 132 -9.31 -5.69 -13.76
CA PRO A 132 -9.76 -5.47 -12.39
C PRO A 132 -10.64 -4.21 -12.28
N ASP A 133 -11.71 -4.32 -11.50
CA ASP A 133 -12.55 -3.18 -11.13
C ASP A 133 -11.78 -2.18 -10.28
N PHE A 134 -12.01 -0.89 -10.51
CA PHE A 134 -11.78 0.14 -9.50
C PHE A 134 -12.96 0.20 -8.52
N GLN A 135 -12.84 1.05 -7.49
CA GLN A 135 -13.90 1.23 -6.51
C GLN A 135 -15.16 1.85 -7.14
N ARG A 136 -16.32 1.53 -6.58
CA ARG A 136 -17.59 2.19 -6.93
C ARG A 136 -17.54 3.67 -6.56
N ASN A 137 -18.25 4.50 -7.30
CA ASN A 137 -18.24 5.96 -7.12
C ASN A 137 -18.58 6.39 -5.69
N LEU A 138 -19.48 5.67 -4.99
CA LEU A 138 -19.82 5.99 -3.61
C LEU A 138 -18.63 5.83 -2.66
N ILE A 139 -17.73 4.86 -2.92
CA ILE A 139 -16.48 4.70 -2.17
C ILE A 139 -15.49 5.82 -2.54
N LEU A 140 -15.43 6.17 -3.84
CA LEU A 140 -14.62 7.30 -4.30
C LEU A 140 -15.09 8.62 -3.72
N GLY A 141 -16.41 8.75 -3.45
CA GLY A 141 -16.99 9.90 -2.75
C GLY A 141 -16.47 10.11 -1.32
N ALA A 142 -15.85 9.10 -0.74
CA ALA A 142 -15.18 9.23 0.56
C ALA A 142 -13.78 9.87 0.49
N ILE A 143 -13.19 10.02 -0.69
CA ILE A 143 -11.81 10.50 -0.87
C ILE A 143 -11.79 12.02 -0.88
N ASP A 144 -10.96 12.66 -0.06
CA ASP A 144 -10.80 14.11 -0.02
C ASP A 144 -9.56 14.60 -0.81
N ASP A 145 -9.22 13.91 -1.88
CA ASP A 145 -8.09 14.21 -2.77
C ASP A 145 -8.55 14.25 -4.23
N ASP A 146 -8.88 15.45 -4.73
CA ASP A 146 -9.32 15.65 -6.10
C ASP A 146 -8.23 15.32 -7.13
N MET A 147 -6.94 15.48 -6.76
CA MET A 147 -5.83 15.14 -7.66
C MET A 147 -5.76 13.62 -7.87
N LEU A 148 -5.99 12.83 -6.83
CA LEU A 148 -6.05 11.37 -6.94
C LEU A 148 -7.22 10.92 -7.85
N LEU A 149 -8.37 11.59 -7.77
CA LEU A 149 -9.51 11.30 -8.66
C LEU A 149 -9.21 11.72 -10.11
N TYR A 150 -8.48 12.82 -10.30
CA TYR A 150 -7.98 13.22 -11.62
C TYR A 150 -6.98 12.19 -12.19
N GLU A 151 -6.00 11.74 -11.40
CA GLU A 151 -5.06 10.68 -11.79
C GLU A 151 -5.80 9.38 -12.16
N TYR A 152 -6.86 9.05 -11.41
CA TYR A 152 -7.73 7.92 -11.73
C TYR A 152 -8.41 8.11 -13.09
N GLY A 153 -8.97 9.29 -13.37
CA GLY A 153 -9.53 9.62 -14.69
C GLY A 153 -8.52 9.47 -15.82
N ARG A 154 -7.29 9.95 -15.62
CA ARG A 154 -6.17 9.80 -16.56
C ARG A 154 -5.85 8.32 -16.84
N GLU A 155 -5.84 7.47 -15.80
CA GLU A 155 -5.58 6.04 -15.98
C GLU A 155 -6.71 5.34 -16.74
N VAL A 156 -7.97 5.66 -16.44
CA VAL A 156 -9.12 5.14 -17.21
C VAL A 156 -9.05 5.59 -18.67
N ALA A 157 -8.68 6.85 -18.94
CA ALA A 157 -8.48 7.35 -20.30
C ALA A 157 -7.37 6.58 -21.04
N ARG A 158 -6.23 6.32 -20.37
CA ARG A 158 -5.14 5.51 -20.92
C ARG A 158 -5.61 4.12 -21.32
N GLN A 159 -6.38 3.46 -20.46
CA GLN A 159 -6.97 2.15 -20.75
C GLN A 159 -7.97 2.22 -21.92
N CYS A 160 -8.86 3.21 -21.93
CA CYS A 160 -9.81 3.43 -23.02
C CYS A 160 -9.10 3.61 -24.36
N ARG A 161 -8.13 4.54 -24.44
CA ARG A 161 -7.36 4.77 -25.68
C ARG A 161 -6.62 3.53 -26.15
N ARG A 162 -6.06 2.75 -25.21
CA ARG A 162 -5.37 1.50 -25.55
C ARG A 162 -6.31 0.44 -26.15
N MET A 163 -7.60 0.51 -25.80
CA MET A 163 -8.69 -0.33 -26.37
C MET A 163 -9.39 0.29 -27.58
N GLY A 164 -8.94 1.46 -28.04
CA GLY A 164 -9.55 2.16 -29.16
C GLY A 164 -10.91 2.77 -28.84
N ILE A 165 -11.16 3.15 -27.57
CA ILE A 165 -12.38 3.76 -27.06
C ILE A 165 -12.17 5.28 -26.97
N GLN A 166 -13.11 6.06 -27.53
CA GLN A 166 -13.07 7.52 -27.56
C GLN A 166 -14.03 8.19 -26.59
N VAL A 167 -15.09 7.50 -26.15
CA VAL A 167 -16.12 8.06 -25.27
C VAL A 167 -16.39 7.13 -24.11
N ASN A 168 -16.34 7.66 -22.91
CA ASN A 168 -16.79 6.96 -21.70
C ASN A 168 -18.07 7.61 -21.17
N PHE A 169 -19.17 6.85 -21.07
CA PHE A 169 -20.41 7.31 -20.44
C PHE A 169 -20.25 7.33 -18.91
N ALA A 170 -19.37 8.22 -18.46
CA ALA A 170 -19.01 8.55 -17.09
C ALA A 170 -18.47 10.00 -17.05
N PRO A 171 -18.60 10.70 -15.93
CA PRO A 171 -19.07 10.28 -14.60
C PRO A 171 -20.58 10.27 -14.44
N VAL A 172 -21.04 9.60 -13.37
CA VAL A 172 -22.39 9.74 -12.84
C VAL A 172 -22.46 11.05 -12.03
N LEU A 173 -23.36 11.96 -12.43
CA LEU A 173 -23.60 13.26 -11.80
C LEU A 173 -24.83 13.25 -10.87
N ASP A 174 -25.54 12.11 -10.80
CA ASP A 174 -26.73 11.98 -9.97
C ASP A 174 -26.39 12.12 -8.49
N VAL A 175 -27.15 12.98 -7.79
CA VAL A 175 -27.08 13.13 -6.34
C VAL A 175 -28.01 12.09 -5.72
N ASN A 176 -27.48 11.10 -4.99
CA ASN A 176 -28.28 10.01 -4.42
C ASN A 176 -28.84 10.38 -3.06
N ASP A 177 -29.82 11.26 -3.01
CA ASP A 177 -30.52 11.67 -1.79
C ASP A 177 -31.60 10.68 -1.33
N ASN A 178 -31.85 9.63 -2.11
CA ASN A 178 -32.76 8.53 -1.78
C ASN A 178 -31.98 7.22 -1.55
N PRO A 179 -31.74 6.79 -0.31
CA PRO A 179 -31.03 5.52 -0.02
C PRO A 179 -31.70 4.27 -0.58
N LYS A 180 -33.01 4.36 -0.94
CA LYS A 180 -33.79 3.26 -1.53
C LYS A 180 -33.77 3.26 -3.07
N ASN A 181 -33.04 4.17 -3.69
CA ASN A 181 -32.93 4.20 -5.16
C ASN A 181 -32.33 2.89 -5.67
N PRO A 182 -33.06 2.11 -6.52
CA PRO A 182 -32.61 0.79 -6.93
C PRO A 182 -31.55 0.83 -8.05
N ILE A 183 -31.33 1.99 -8.69
CA ILE A 183 -30.50 2.13 -9.90
C ILE A 183 -29.22 2.90 -9.62
N ILE A 184 -29.32 4.05 -8.94
CA ILE A 184 -28.18 4.93 -8.72
C ILE A 184 -27.34 4.42 -7.54
N GLY A 185 -27.87 4.47 -6.32
CA GLY A 185 -27.21 3.87 -5.15
C GLY A 185 -25.71 4.10 -5.10
N THR A 186 -24.92 3.03 -5.15
CA THR A 186 -23.45 3.06 -5.11
C THR A 186 -22.77 3.59 -6.38
N ARG A 187 -23.54 3.92 -7.45
CA ARG A 187 -23.03 4.54 -8.67
C ARG A 187 -22.82 6.04 -8.53
N SER A 188 -23.54 6.72 -7.61
CA SER A 188 -23.32 8.13 -7.25
C SER A 188 -22.07 8.30 -6.39
N PHE A 189 -21.43 9.48 -6.45
CA PHE A 189 -20.36 9.87 -5.49
C PHE A 189 -20.91 10.23 -4.11
N GLY A 190 -22.22 10.36 -3.91
CA GLY A 190 -22.83 10.65 -2.62
C GLY A 190 -24.17 11.34 -2.70
N GLU A 191 -24.57 11.92 -1.57
CA GLU A 191 -25.84 12.64 -1.41
C GLU A 191 -25.68 14.17 -1.37
N ASN A 192 -24.44 14.67 -1.23
CA ASN A 192 -24.15 16.09 -1.21
C ASN A 192 -23.84 16.58 -2.62
N PRO A 193 -24.65 17.49 -3.20
CA PRO A 193 -24.50 17.92 -4.59
C PRO A 193 -23.16 18.60 -4.91
N ASP A 194 -22.56 19.30 -3.93
CA ASP A 194 -21.27 19.97 -4.10
C ASP A 194 -20.11 18.96 -4.14
N LEU A 195 -20.15 17.93 -3.30
CA LEU A 195 -19.15 16.84 -3.28
C LEU A 195 -19.28 15.99 -4.55
N VAL A 196 -20.49 15.63 -4.96
CA VAL A 196 -20.74 14.91 -6.22
C VAL A 196 -20.14 15.68 -7.40
N ALA A 197 -20.41 17.00 -7.49
CA ALA A 197 -19.86 17.84 -8.53
C ALA A 197 -18.33 17.85 -8.53
N ARG A 198 -17.71 18.09 -7.36
CA ARG A 198 -16.25 18.17 -7.21
C ARG A 198 -15.54 16.91 -7.69
N HIS A 199 -15.95 15.76 -7.16
CA HIS A 199 -15.34 14.46 -7.47
C HIS A 199 -15.57 14.05 -8.95
N ALA A 200 -16.79 14.20 -9.45
CA ALA A 200 -17.12 13.87 -10.82
C ALA A 200 -16.34 14.74 -11.82
N ILE A 201 -16.17 16.03 -11.55
CA ILE A 201 -15.40 16.94 -12.42
C ILE A 201 -13.90 16.58 -12.41
N ALA A 202 -13.32 16.25 -11.24
CA ALA A 202 -11.93 15.82 -11.16
C ALA A 202 -11.68 14.58 -12.04
N PHE A 203 -12.52 13.56 -11.91
CA PHE A 203 -12.46 12.37 -12.75
C PHE A 203 -12.66 12.68 -14.24
N ALA A 204 -13.67 13.50 -14.59
CA ALA A 204 -13.98 13.85 -15.98
C ALA A 204 -12.85 14.64 -16.65
N ARG A 205 -12.21 15.57 -15.93
CA ARG A 205 -11.02 16.28 -16.44
C ARG A 205 -9.89 15.31 -16.71
N GLY A 206 -9.66 14.35 -15.83
CA GLY A 206 -8.68 13.30 -16.08
C GLY A 206 -8.96 12.51 -17.36
N LEU A 207 -10.25 12.21 -17.65
CA LEU A 207 -10.65 11.55 -18.88
C LEU A 207 -10.35 12.43 -20.12
N GLU A 208 -10.77 13.69 -20.11
CA GLU A 208 -10.65 14.57 -21.28
C GLU A 208 -9.20 14.99 -21.55
N ASP A 209 -8.43 15.30 -20.51
CA ASP A 209 -6.97 15.54 -20.63
C ASP A 209 -6.22 14.26 -21.05
N GLY A 210 -6.81 13.09 -20.84
CA GLY A 210 -6.35 11.80 -21.38
C GLY A 210 -6.79 11.52 -22.82
N GLY A 211 -7.54 12.43 -23.47
CA GLY A 211 -8.04 12.30 -24.85
C GLY A 211 -9.27 11.38 -25.00
N VAL A 212 -10.09 11.25 -23.96
CA VAL A 212 -11.34 10.48 -23.96
C VAL A 212 -12.48 11.39 -23.51
N MET A 213 -13.54 11.49 -24.30
CA MET A 213 -14.71 12.31 -23.95
C MET A 213 -15.37 11.78 -22.71
N ALA A 214 -15.55 12.65 -21.72
CA ALA A 214 -16.38 12.40 -20.54
C ALA A 214 -17.85 12.74 -20.84
N VAL A 215 -18.78 11.89 -20.38
CA VAL A 215 -20.21 12.10 -20.55
C VAL A 215 -20.91 12.05 -19.22
N GLY A 216 -21.29 13.22 -18.70
CA GLY A 216 -22.02 13.34 -17.43
C GLY A 216 -23.45 12.80 -17.53
N LYS A 217 -23.89 11.99 -16.56
CA LYS A 217 -25.20 11.33 -16.60
C LYS A 217 -25.84 11.20 -15.22
N HIS A 218 -27.17 11.09 -15.14
CA HIS A 218 -28.20 11.01 -16.13
C HIS A 218 -29.07 12.29 -16.04
N PHE A 219 -28.93 13.21 -16.97
CA PHE A 219 -29.59 14.52 -16.95
C PHE A 219 -31.14 14.37 -16.98
N PRO A 220 -31.93 15.10 -16.17
CA PRO A 220 -31.54 16.16 -15.23
C PRO A 220 -31.20 15.70 -13.81
N GLY A 221 -31.08 14.42 -13.51
CA GLY A 221 -30.75 13.81 -12.24
C GLY A 221 -31.71 12.67 -11.90
N HIS A 222 -31.18 11.47 -11.66
CA HIS A 222 -31.92 10.23 -11.42
C HIS A 222 -31.87 9.79 -9.94
N GLY A 223 -31.10 10.52 -9.06
CA GLY A 223 -30.77 10.04 -7.72
C GLY A 223 -31.96 10.00 -6.76
N SER A 224 -32.98 10.85 -6.92
CA SER A 224 -34.16 10.91 -6.06
C SER A 224 -35.25 9.89 -6.42
N SER A 225 -35.11 9.15 -7.55
CA SER A 225 -36.17 8.28 -8.03
C SER A 225 -36.39 7.02 -7.17
N ASN A 226 -37.64 6.50 -7.18
CA ASN A 226 -38.01 5.22 -6.56
C ASN A 226 -38.20 4.10 -7.59
N GLY A 227 -37.97 4.34 -8.87
CA GLY A 227 -38.25 3.44 -9.97
C GLY A 227 -37.03 3.07 -10.80
N ASP A 228 -37.08 1.94 -11.45
CA ASP A 228 -36.08 1.41 -12.37
C ASP A 228 -36.45 1.79 -13.80
N SER A 229 -35.70 2.70 -14.44
CA SER A 229 -35.91 3.19 -15.81
C SER A 229 -35.77 2.10 -16.88
N HIS A 230 -35.16 0.98 -16.62
CA HIS A 230 -35.13 -0.19 -17.48
C HIS A 230 -36.48 -0.92 -17.55
N LYS A 231 -37.32 -0.79 -16.53
CA LYS A 231 -38.57 -1.51 -16.36
C LYS A 231 -39.83 -0.67 -16.47
N MET A 232 -39.71 0.62 -16.08
CA MET A 232 -40.80 1.59 -16.03
C MET A 232 -40.29 3.00 -16.24
N LEU A 233 -41.17 3.98 -16.39
CA LEU A 233 -40.78 5.40 -16.40
C LEU A 233 -40.78 5.95 -14.98
N PRO A 234 -39.60 6.23 -14.36
CA PRO A 234 -39.52 6.78 -13.01
C PRO A 234 -39.97 8.24 -12.97
N VAL A 235 -40.59 8.64 -11.86
CA VAL A 235 -41.10 9.99 -11.66
C VAL A 235 -40.27 10.72 -10.59
N ILE A 236 -39.84 11.94 -10.88
CA ILE A 236 -39.19 12.85 -9.93
C ILE A 236 -40.22 13.91 -9.52
N ASN A 237 -40.80 13.74 -8.35
CA ASN A 237 -41.79 14.66 -7.75
C ASN A 237 -41.15 15.75 -6.91
N LYS A 238 -40.31 16.58 -7.53
CA LYS A 238 -39.65 17.75 -6.90
C LYS A 238 -40.08 19.03 -7.61
N THR A 239 -40.05 20.15 -6.88
CA THR A 239 -40.24 21.48 -7.45
C THR A 239 -39.00 21.90 -8.25
N MET A 240 -39.13 22.85 -9.17
CA MET A 240 -37.98 23.40 -9.90
C MET A 240 -36.93 24.04 -8.96
N GLN A 241 -37.36 24.58 -7.82
CA GLN A 241 -36.42 25.10 -6.82
C GLN A 241 -35.55 23.97 -6.23
N GLU A 242 -36.14 22.87 -5.82
CA GLU A 242 -35.43 21.69 -5.29
C GLU A 242 -34.51 21.11 -6.37
N ILE A 243 -34.97 20.94 -7.60
CA ILE A 243 -34.17 20.45 -8.74
C ILE A 243 -32.97 21.39 -8.99
N ASN A 244 -33.15 22.70 -8.97
CA ASN A 244 -32.09 23.67 -9.19
C ASN A 244 -31.02 23.69 -8.09
N THR A 245 -31.40 23.36 -6.84
CA THR A 245 -30.52 23.38 -5.66
C THR A 245 -29.92 22.03 -5.34
N CYS A 246 -30.34 20.95 -5.99
CA CYS A 246 -29.82 19.59 -5.76
C CYS A 246 -29.39 18.95 -7.09
N GLU A 247 -30.35 18.44 -7.88
CA GLU A 247 -30.08 17.61 -9.07
C GLU A 247 -29.24 18.34 -10.13
N LEU A 248 -29.53 19.60 -10.41
CA LEU A 248 -28.84 20.37 -11.45
C LEU A 248 -27.51 20.98 -10.99
N VAL A 249 -27.16 20.96 -9.71
CA VAL A 249 -25.89 21.51 -9.23
C VAL A 249 -24.68 20.82 -9.86
N PRO A 250 -24.55 19.49 -9.86
CA PRO A 250 -23.42 18.82 -10.50
C PRO A 250 -23.36 19.05 -12.01
N PHE A 251 -24.51 19.07 -12.70
CA PHE A 251 -24.55 19.34 -14.15
C PHE A 251 -24.12 20.76 -14.49
N ARG A 252 -24.61 21.77 -13.74
CA ARG A 252 -24.18 23.16 -13.94
C ARG A 252 -22.67 23.29 -13.79
N ARG A 253 -22.09 22.79 -12.68
CA ARG A 253 -20.64 22.84 -12.48
C ARG A 253 -19.83 22.05 -13.51
N PHE A 254 -20.36 20.92 -13.99
CA PHE A 254 -19.76 20.14 -15.05
C PHE A 254 -19.69 20.93 -16.36
N ILE A 255 -20.78 21.64 -16.70
CA ILE A 255 -20.86 22.53 -17.84
C ILE A 255 -19.91 23.73 -17.69
N ASP A 256 -19.91 24.36 -16.52
CA ASP A 256 -19.00 25.49 -16.20
C ASP A 256 -17.53 25.07 -16.27
N ALA A 257 -17.21 23.81 -15.96
CA ALA A 257 -15.87 23.24 -16.11
C ALA A 257 -15.44 23.01 -17.57
N GLY A 258 -16.36 23.20 -18.51
CA GLY A 258 -16.08 23.08 -19.96
C GLY A 258 -16.09 21.66 -20.51
N LEU A 259 -16.69 20.70 -19.80
CA LEU A 259 -16.70 19.28 -20.19
C LEU A 259 -17.69 18.99 -21.31
N SER A 260 -17.46 17.90 -22.08
CA SER A 260 -17.89 17.82 -23.49
C SER A 260 -19.18 17.05 -23.73
N GLY A 261 -19.60 16.12 -22.87
CA GLY A 261 -20.75 15.25 -23.11
C GLY A 261 -21.78 15.26 -21.99
N ILE A 262 -23.08 15.19 -22.33
CA ILE A 262 -24.16 14.95 -21.37
C ILE A 262 -25.11 13.89 -21.94
N LEU A 263 -25.53 12.93 -21.09
CA LEU A 263 -26.51 11.91 -21.41
C LEU A 263 -27.83 12.20 -20.70
N THR A 264 -28.94 12.23 -21.48
CA THR A 264 -30.29 12.55 -21.01
C THR A 264 -31.06 11.29 -20.60
N ALA A 265 -31.62 11.29 -19.40
CA ALA A 265 -32.32 10.15 -18.82
C ALA A 265 -33.76 9.99 -19.32
N HIS A 266 -34.29 8.77 -19.19
CA HIS A 266 -35.73 8.50 -19.37
C HIS A 266 -36.45 8.65 -18.03
N LEU A 267 -36.81 9.88 -17.66
CA LEU A 267 -37.46 10.26 -16.41
C LEU A 267 -38.71 11.09 -16.70
N LEU A 268 -39.72 11.02 -15.87
CA LEU A 268 -40.85 11.94 -15.85
C LEU A 268 -40.62 13.01 -14.77
N VAL A 269 -40.51 14.25 -15.18
CA VAL A 269 -40.24 15.38 -14.28
C VAL A 269 -41.31 16.46 -14.48
N PRO A 270 -42.47 16.34 -13.79
CA PRO A 270 -43.63 17.24 -14.03
C PRO A 270 -43.30 18.72 -13.84
N ALA A 271 -42.31 19.03 -13.00
CA ALA A 271 -41.87 20.43 -12.79
C ALA A 271 -41.26 21.08 -14.05
N ILE A 272 -40.76 20.27 -15.03
CA ILE A 272 -40.12 20.78 -16.26
C ILE A 272 -41.14 21.00 -17.37
N ASP A 273 -41.97 19.97 -17.65
CA ASP A 273 -42.86 19.97 -18.83
C ASP A 273 -44.31 19.58 -18.52
N GLY A 274 -44.68 19.52 -17.22
CA GLY A 274 -46.02 19.10 -16.83
C GLY A 274 -46.26 17.58 -16.95
N GLY A 275 -45.16 16.76 -17.05
CA GLY A 275 -45.24 15.32 -17.19
C GLY A 275 -45.70 14.83 -18.54
N LYS A 276 -45.40 15.56 -19.62
CA LYS A 276 -45.88 15.27 -21.00
C LYS A 276 -45.02 14.23 -21.72
N ALA A 277 -43.71 14.21 -21.43
CA ALA A 277 -42.76 13.34 -22.11
C ALA A 277 -41.66 12.86 -21.17
N PRO A 278 -40.96 11.74 -21.46
CA PRO A 278 -39.70 11.44 -20.83
C PRO A 278 -38.69 12.57 -21.10
N THR A 279 -37.86 12.93 -20.09
CA THR A 279 -36.92 14.06 -20.17
C THR A 279 -35.98 13.99 -21.37
N SER A 280 -35.58 12.81 -21.81
CA SER A 280 -34.78 12.57 -23.04
C SER A 280 -35.55 12.88 -24.32
N LEU A 281 -36.88 12.97 -24.29
CA LEU A 281 -37.77 13.25 -25.42
C LEU A 281 -38.54 14.55 -25.23
N SER A 282 -38.19 15.39 -24.23
CA SER A 282 -38.84 16.65 -23.87
C SER A 282 -38.00 17.84 -24.39
N PRO A 283 -38.56 18.61 -25.40
CA PRO A 283 -37.92 19.85 -25.84
C PRO A 283 -37.69 20.86 -24.67
N GLU A 284 -38.61 20.92 -23.73
CA GLU A 284 -38.52 21.80 -22.57
C GLU A 284 -37.30 21.42 -21.69
N CYS A 285 -37.04 20.13 -21.53
CA CYS A 285 -35.91 19.66 -20.76
C CYS A 285 -34.57 19.92 -21.47
N ILE A 286 -34.48 19.63 -22.76
CA ILE A 286 -33.24 19.66 -23.51
C ILE A 286 -32.92 21.03 -24.03
N ASN A 287 -33.85 21.69 -24.74
CA ASN A 287 -33.58 22.99 -25.33
C ASN A 287 -33.65 24.10 -24.26
N ASN A 288 -34.72 24.17 -23.45
CA ASN A 288 -34.88 25.30 -22.53
C ASN A 288 -33.98 25.13 -21.27
N VAL A 289 -33.96 23.94 -20.63
CA VAL A 289 -33.17 23.77 -19.42
C VAL A 289 -31.69 23.54 -19.78
N LEU A 290 -31.36 22.51 -20.57
CA LEU A 290 -29.95 22.14 -20.80
C LEU A 290 -29.22 23.10 -21.72
N ARG A 291 -29.79 23.45 -22.89
CA ARG A 291 -29.13 24.32 -23.89
C ARG A 291 -29.20 25.78 -23.52
N GLU A 292 -30.37 26.31 -23.12
CA GLU A 292 -30.54 27.76 -22.88
C GLU A 292 -30.19 28.14 -21.44
N GLN A 293 -30.83 27.50 -20.41
CA GLN A 293 -30.66 27.91 -19.04
C GLN A 293 -29.26 27.52 -18.48
N LEU A 294 -28.75 26.32 -18.82
CA LEU A 294 -27.42 25.87 -18.39
C LEU A 294 -26.31 26.13 -19.39
N ASP A 295 -26.62 26.70 -20.59
CA ASP A 295 -25.69 27.05 -21.69
C ASP A 295 -24.78 25.88 -22.12
N PHE A 296 -25.30 24.66 -22.18
CA PHE A 296 -24.51 23.52 -22.59
C PHE A 296 -24.24 23.50 -24.09
N ARG A 297 -22.96 23.51 -24.49
CA ARG A 297 -22.51 23.59 -25.91
C ARG A 297 -21.97 22.26 -26.43
N GLY A 298 -21.81 21.23 -25.58
CA GLY A 298 -21.27 19.93 -25.93
C GLY A 298 -22.26 18.99 -26.64
N LEU A 299 -21.90 17.71 -26.80
CA LEU A 299 -22.76 16.67 -27.35
C LEU A 299 -23.80 16.18 -26.34
N ILE A 300 -25.05 16.07 -26.80
CA ILE A 300 -26.15 15.49 -26.02
C ILE A 300 -26.47 14.09 -26.56
N PHE A 301 -26.32 13.11 -25.70
CA PHE A 301 -26.63 11.72 -25.95
C PHE A 301 -27.99 11.38 -25.32
N THR A 302 -28.82 10.57 -25.98
CA THR A 302 -29.92 9.92 -25.25
C THR A 302 -29.39 8.80 -24.36
N ASP A 303 -30.08 8.45 -23.29
CA ASP A 303 -29.98 7.13 -22.71
C ASP A 303 -30.46 6.07 -23.72
N ALA A 304 -30.27 4.79 -23.44
CA ALA A 304 -30.54 3.68 -24.35
C ALA A 304 -32.00 3.66 -24.82
N LEU A 305 -32.26 3.92 -26.09
CA LEU A 305 -33.61 4.07 -26.65
C LEU A 305 -34.42 2.78 -26.74
N ASN A 306 -33.78 1.61 -26.52
CA ASN A 306 -34.47 0.33 -26.37
C ASN A 306 -35.05 0.11 -24.94
N MET A 307 -34.80 1.02 -24.00
CA MET A 307 -35.36 0.95 -22.65
C MET A 307 -36.87 1.21 -22.67
N LYS A 308 -37.62 0.53 -21.78
CA LYS A 308 -39.10 0.68 -21.69
C LYS A 308 -39.52 2.10 -21.32
N GLY A 309 -38.70 2.83 -20.55
CA GLY A 309 -38.95 4.21 -20.18
C GLY A 309 -39.03 5.16 -21.37
N ALA A 310 -38.25 4.93 -22.44
CA ALA A 310 -38.25 5.76 -23.64
C ALA A 310 -39.59 5.67 -24.43
N ASN A 311 -40.19 4.49 -24.51
CA ASN A 311 -41.33 4.19 -25.40
C ASN A 311 -42.70 4.29 -24.70
N SER A 312 -42.77 4.84 -23.46
CA SER A 312 -43.96 4.69 -22.60
C SER A 312 -45.08 5.72 -22.86
N LEU A 313 -44.79 6.93 -23.36
CA LEU A 313 -45.78 8.01 -23.47
C LEU A 313 -45.99 8.52 -24.88
N LEU A 314 -44.95 8.65 -25.69
CA LEU A 314 -45.03 9.24 -27.04
C LEU A 314 -45.25 8.18 -28.13
N LYS A 315 -46.07 8.51 -29.15
CA LYS A 315 -46.32 7.64 -30.29
C LYS A 315 -45.32 7.94 -31.45
N GLY A 316 -45.08 6.89 -32.26
CA GLY A 316 -44.21 6.97 -33.45
C GLY A 316 -42.77 6.62 -33.16
N SER A 317 -41.86 6.94 -34.07
CA SER A 317 -40.41 6.67 -33.93
C SER A 317 -39.80 7.40 -32.74
N VAL A 318 -39.14 6.64 -31.88
CA VAL A 318 -38.44 7.17 -30.69
C VAL A 318 -37.27 8.06 -31.12
N CYS A 319 -36.58 7.70 -32.18
CA CYS A 319 -35.46 8.48 -32.73
C CYS A 319 -35.91 9.84 -33.29
N VAL A 320 -37.05 9.88 -34.00
CA VAL A 320 -37.61 11.17 -34.48
C VAL A 320 -37.99 12.05 -33.29
N ASN A 321 -38.64 11.51 -32.27
CA ASN A 321 -38.99 12.28 -31.09
C ASN A 321 -37.76 12.78 -30.32
N ALA A 322 -36.71 11.99 -30.19
CA ALA A 322 -35.44 12.37 -29.57
C ALA A 322 -34.71 13.49 -30.34
N LEU A 323 -34.73 13.45 -31.68
CA LEU A 323 -34.19 14.49 -32.51
C LEU A 323 -34.99 15.79 -32.37
N LEU A 324 -36.31 15.73 -32.37
CA LEU A 324 -37.17 16.89 -32.15
C LEU A 324 -36.95 17.53 -30.76
N ALA A 325 -36.68 16.71 -29.76
CA ALA A 325 -36.38 17.17 -28.39
C ALA A 325 -35.07 17.93 -28.28
N GLY A 326 -34.09 17.71 -29.19
CA GLY A 326 -32.81 18.43 -29.13
C GLY A 326 -31.55 17.58 -28.92
N ASN A 327 -31.68 16.25 -28.84
CA ASN A 327 -30.50 15.36 -28.70
C ASN A 327 -29.65 15.36 -29.99
N ASP A 328 -28.38 15.19 -29.89
CA ASP A 328 -27.43 15.09 -31.01
C ASP A 328 -27.19 13.63 -31.42
N VAL A 329 -27.08 12.71 -30.43
CA VAL A 329 -26.71 11.30 -30.63
C VAL A 329 -27.79 10.40 -30.06
N LEU A 330 -28.20 9.42 -30.87
CA LEU A 330 -29.23 8.43 -30.57
C LEU A 330 -28.58 7.11 -30.13
N LEU A 331 -28.66 6.76 -28.83
CA LEU A 331 -28.00 5.61 -28.29
C LEU A 331 -28.92 4.37 -28.33
N MET A 332 -28.44 3.27 -28.90
CA MET A 332 -29.04 1.93 -28.85
C MET A 332 -30.55 1.88 -29.28
N PRO A 333 -30.99 2.43 -30.40
CA PRO A 333 -32.35 2.17 -30.87
C PRO A 333 -32.53 0.69 -31.24
N GLU A 334 -33.74 0.14 -31.00
CA GLU A 334 -33.99 -1.30 -31.12
C GLU A 334 -33.88 -1.79 -32.56
N ASN A 335 -34.51 -1.13 -33.50
CA ASN A 335 -34.46 -1.44 -34.93
C ASN A 335 -33.91 -0.26 -35.76
N ILE A 336 -32.60 -0.25 -35.96
CA ILE A 336 -31.87 0.85 -36.58
C ILE A 336 -32.34 1.13 -38.00
N SER A 337 -32.64 0.11 -38.80
CA SER A 337 -33.07 0.27 -40.19
C SER A 337 -34.43 0.96 -40.28
N ASP A 338 -35.39 0.55 -39.41
CA ASP A 338 -36.73 1.16 -39.36
C ASP A 338 -36.67 2.58 -38.84
N GLU A 339 -35.81 2.86 -37.85
CA GLU A 339 -35.62 4.20 -37.31
C GLU A 339 -34.97 5.15 -38.33
N ILE A 340 -34.00 4.69 -39.13
CA ILE A 340 -33.45 5.47 -40.27
C ILE A 340 -34.55 5.78 -41.31
N ALA A 341 -35.39 4.80 -41.64
CA ALA A 341 -36.51 4.99 -42.55
C ALA A 341 -37.53 5.99 -41.99
N ALA A 342 -37.86 5.91 -40.70
CA ALA A 342 -38.76 6.85 -40.03
C ALA A 342 -38.20 8.29 -40.00
N ILE A 343 -36.89 8.47 -39.76
CA ILE A 343 -36.24 9.79 -39.81
C ILE A 343 -36.32 10.36 -41.26
N LYS A 344 -36.03 9.54 -42.25
CA LYS A 344 -36.16 9.96 -43.69
C LYS A 344 -37.57 10.40 -44.02
N GLU A 345 -38.56 9.64 -43.61
CA GLU A 345 -39.97 9.98 -43.86
C GLU A 345 -40.37 11.26 -43.09
N ALA A 346 -39.88 11.44 -41.84
CA ALA A 346 -40.12 12.68 -41.09
C ALA A 346 -39.48 13.93 -41.74
N VAL A 347 -38.35 13.77 -42.38
CA VAL A 347 -37.71 14.84 -43.15
C VAL A 347 -38.52 15.13 -44.44
N LYS A 348 -38.88 14.09 -45.15
CA LYS A 348 -39.65 14.21 -46.41
C LYS A 348 -41.00 14.91 -46.22
N ASN A 349 -41.70 14.61 -45.13
CA ASN A 349 -43.01 15.20 -44.83
C ASN A 349 -42.92 16.52 -44.02
N GLY A 350 -41.72 17.04 -43.79
CA GLY A 350 -41.49 18.34 -43.14
C GLY A 350 -41.67 18.35 -41.63
N LYS A 351 -41.83 17.17 -40.99
CA LYS A 351 -41.91 17.04 -39.52
C LYS A 351 -40.55 17.32 -38.86
N LEU A 352 -39.45 16.95 -39.53
CA LEU A 352 -38.08 17.21 -39.11
C LEU A 352 -37.33 17.97 -40.21
N SER A 353 -36.59 19.05 -39.87
CA SER A 353 -35.82 19.79 -40.87
C SER A 353 -34.53 19.05 -41.23
N GLN A 354 -34.18 19.02 -42.53
CA GLN A 354 -32.91 18.51 -43.04
C GLN A 354 -31.73 19.24 -42.38
N SER A 355 -31.88 20.55 -42.10
CA SER A 355 -30.83 21.36 -41.45
C SER A 355 -30.47 20.84 -40.04
N ILE A 356 -31.44 20.28 -39.31
CA ILE A 356 -31.19 19.67 -37.99
C ILE A 356 -30.29 18.45 -38.14
N ILE A 357 -30.55 17.58 -39.12
CA ILE A 357 -29.71 16.42 -39.41
C ILE A 357 -28.28 16.84 -39.77
N ASP A 358 -28.19 17.83 -40.67
CA ASP A 358 -26.90 18.29 -41.19
C ASP A 358 -26.05 18.97 -40.12
N GLU A 359 -26.64 19.79 -39.26
CA GLU A 359 -25.96 20.45 -38.13
C GLU A 359 -25.43 19.44 -37.12
N ARG A 360 -26.25 18.48 -36.73
CA ARG A 360 -25.84 17.47 -35.75
C ARG A 360 -24.78 16.53 -36.32
N CYS A 361 -24.92 16.12 -37.59
CA CYS A 361 -23.90 15.35 -38.26
C CYS A 361 -22.54 16.10 -38.25
N LYS A 362 -22.52 17.38 -38.65
CA LYS A 362 -21.31 18.20 -38.61
C LYS A 362 -20.76 18.36 -37.18
N ARG A 363 -21.64 18.49 -36.17
CA ARG A 363 -21.22 18.55 -34.74
C ARG A 363 -20.51 17.27 -34.34
N ILE A 364 -21.08 16.09 -34.67
CA ILE A 364 -20.45 14.77 -34.38
C ILE A 364 -19.10 14.64 -35.10
N LEU A 365 -19.01 15.07 -36.38
CA LEU A 365 -17.73 15.04 -37.12
C LEU A 365 -16.66 15.91 -36.48
N ARG A 366 -16.99 17.11 -35.92
CA ARG A 366 -16.03 17.93 -35.15
C ARG A 366 -15.48 17.18 -33.97
N TYR A 367 -16.32 16.47 -33.19
CA TYR A 367 -15.87 15.65 -32.06
C TYR A 367 -15.04 14.46 -32.52
N LYS A 368 -15.37 13.83 -33.67
CA LYS A 368 -14.52 12.79 -34.24
C LYS A 368 -13.11 13.30 -34.57
N TYR A 369 -13.02 14.54 -35.05
CA TYR A 369 -11.73 15.20 -35.32
C TYR A 369 -10.98 15.47 -34.01
N ALA A 370 -11.65 16.09 -33.03
CA ALA A 370 -11.05 16.39 -31.72
C ALA A 370 -10.60 15.16 -30.96
N LEU A 371 -11.23 14.01 -31.16
CA LEU A 371 -10.86 12.71 -30.57
C LEU A 371 -9.85 11.91 -31.41
N ASP A 372 -9.15 12.57 -32.34
CA ASP A 372 -8.07 12.01 -33.17
C ASP A 372 -8.52 10.82 -34.07
N LEU A 373 -9.80 10.73 -34.40
CA LEU A 373 -10.33 9.64 -35.24
C LEU A 373 -9.96 9.79 -36.75
N THR A 374 -9.34 10.89 -37.12
CA THR A 374 -8.75 11.06 -38.46
C THR A 374 -7.54 10.16 -38.67
N ASN A 375 -6.81 9.86 -37.60
CA ASN A 375 -5.68 8.94 -37.57
C ASN A 375 -6.18 7.54 -37.21
N ARG A 376 -6.62 6.77 -38.22
CA ARG A 376 -7.16 5.42 -38.04
C ARG A 376 -6.08 4.49 -37.46
N GLN A 377 -6.02 4.40 -36.14
CA GLN A 377 -5.14 3.44 -35.47
C GLN A 377 -5.91 2.15 -35.15
N HIS A 378 -5.35 1.03 -35.58
CA HIS A 378 -5.79 -0.27 -35.14
C HIS A 378 -5.35 -0.51 -33.70
N VAL A 379 -6.19 -1.15 -32.88
CA VAL A 379 -5.80 -1.66 -31.57
C VAL A 379 -4.72 -2.71 -31.77
N ASN A 380 -3.51 -2.43 -31.31
CA ASN A 380 -2.44 -3.42 -31.30
C ASN A 380 -2.74 -4.45 -30.23
N THR A 381 -2.90 -5.72 -30.60
CA THR A 381 -3.24 -6.81 -29.67
C THR A 381 -2.03 -7.42 -28.96
N ALA A 382 -0.80 -7.10 -29.40
CA ALA A 382 0.40 -7.57 -28.73
C ALA A 382 0.47 -6.98 -27.31
N ASN A 383 0.62 -7.85 -26.30
CA ASN A 383 0.74 -7.51 -24.87
C ASN A 383 -0.42 -6.65 -24.29
N LEU A 384 -1.56 -6.59 -25.01
CA LEU A 384 -2.66 -5.67 -24.71
C LEU A 384 -3.20 -5.79 -23.27
N LEU A 385 -3.47 -7.01 -22.82
CA LEU A 385 -4.00 -7.25 -21.46
C LEU A 385 -3.04 -6.77 -20.36
N ASN A 386 -1.74 -7.04 -20.52
CA ASN A 386 -0.73 -6.60 -19.54
C ASN A 386 -0.57 -5.08 -19.52
N GLU A 387 -0.72 -4.43 -20.68
CA GLU A 387 -0.64 -2.97 -20.77
C GLU A 387 -1.87 -2.29 -20.16
N ILE A 388 -3.06 -2.89 -20.29
CA ILE A 388 -4.27 -2.41 -19.61
C ILE A 388 -4.12 -2.60 -18.10
N ASN A 389 -3.70 -3.79 -17.65
CA ASN A 389 -3.47 -4.14 -16.24
C ASN A 389 -2.08 -3.67 -15.76
N SER A 390 -1.71 -2.44 -16.07
CA SER A 390 -0.39 -1.88 -15.78
C SER A 390 -0.09 -1.79 -14.29
N GLN A 391 1.19 -1.62 -13.96
CA GLN A 391 1.61 -1.32 -12.59
C GLN A 391 0.95 -0.04 -12.08
N GLN A 392 0.79 0.97 -12.93
CA GLN A 392 0.14 2.23 -12.59
C GLN A 392 -1.33 2.05 -12.21
N ALA A 393 -2.09 1.23 -12.97
CA ALA A 393 -3.47 0.88 -12.61
C ALA A 393 -3.55 0.28 -11.20
N THR A 394 -2.61 -0.61 -10.86
CA THR A 394 -2.54 -1.22 -9.52
C THR A 394 -2.22 -0.18 -8.45
N VAL A 395 -1.28 0.74 -8.71
CA VAL A 395 -0.93 1.84 -7.79
C VAL A 395 -2.13 2.74 -7.54
N ILE A 396 -2.82 3.17 -8.60
CA ILE A 396 -4.02 4.01 -8.47
C ILE A 396 -5.09 3.30 -7.64
N LYS A 397 -5.40 2.04 -7.93
CA LYS A 397 -6.37 1.26 -7.16
C LYS A 397 -6.02 1.21 -5.67
N ARG A 398 -4.75 1.01 -5.33
CA ARG A 398 -4.26 0.99 -3.95
C ARG A 398 -4.40 2.35 -3.27
N LYS A 399 -4.01 3.43 -3.94
CA LYS A 399 -4.15 4.80 -3.43
C LYS A 399 -5.62 5.17 -3.18
N LEU A 400 -6.53 4.82 -4.12
CA LEU A 400 -7.97 5.04 -3.97
C LEU A 400 -8.52 4.29 -2.74
N THR A 401 -8.13 3.02 -2.56
CA THR A 401 -8.54 2.25 -1.37
C THR A 401 -7.99 2.87 -0.09
N ALA A 402 -6.71 3.23 -0.06
CA ALA A 402 -6.08 3.85 1.11
C ALA A 402 -6.75 5.17 1.50
N GLY A 403 -7.05 6.02 0.50
CA GLY A 403 -7.69 7.33 0.70
C GLY A 403 -9.16 7.26 1.11
N SER A 404 -9.86 6.16 0.81
CA SER A 404 -11.27 6.00 1.18
C SER A 404 -11.51 5.51 2.61
N ILE A 405 -10.49 5.02 3.32
CA ILE A 405 -10.66 4.55 4.72
C ILE A 405 -11.08 5.71 5.60
N THR A 406 -12.26 5.60 6.20
CA THR A 406 -12.90 6.68 6.94
C THR A 406 -12.98 6.38 8.43
N VAL A 407 -12.56 7.31 9.28
CA VAL A 407 -12.73 7.25 10.73
C VAL A 407 -13.83 8.22 11.13
N ILE A 408 -14.96 7.70 11.69
CA ILE A 408 -16.10 8.54 12.09
C ILE A 408 -16.20 8.76 13.60
N LYS A 409 -15.44 8.01 14.38
CA LYS A 409 -15.40 8.11 15.84
C LYS A 409 -13.98 7.82 16.32
N ASN A 410 -13.46 8.65 17.22
CA ASN A 410 -12.14 8.46 17.83
C ASN A 410 -12.11 9.11 19.22
N ASN A 411 -12.85 8.52 20.16
CA ASN A 411 -12.91 9.01 21.54
C ASN A 411 -11.58 8.70 22.26
N ASP A 412 -11.17 9.66 23.10
CA ASP A 412 -9.94 9.57 23.90
C ASP A 412 -8.65 9.45 23.03
N ASP A 413 -8.70 9.87 21.76
CA ASP A 413 -7.61 9.79 20.78
C ASP A 413 -6.97 8.39 20.74
N ILE A 414 -7.83 7.34 20.73
CA ILE A 414 -7.34 5.97 20.74
C ILE A 414 -6.65 5.58 19.42
N LEU A 415 -7.00 6.24 18.32
CA LEU A 415 -6.39 6.07 16.99
C LEU A 415 -5.53 7.28 16.60
N PRO A 416 -4.38 7.05 15.92
CA PRO A 416 -3.75 5.73 15.77
C PRO A 416 -3.29 5.18 17.13
N ILE A 417 -3.30 3.86 17.31
CA ILE A 417 -3.00 3.25 18.62
C ILE A 417 -1.61 3.69 19.11
N HIS A 418 -1.57 4.36 20.25
CA HIS A 418 -0.33 4.81 20.90
C HIS A 418 0.11 3.88 22.03
N ASN A 419 1.36 4.05 22.49
CA ASN A 419 1.93 3.39 23.66
C ASN A 419 1.78 1.87 23.60
N LEU A 420 2.22 1.26 22.49
CA LEU A 420 2.08 -0.19 22.26
C LEU A 420 2.60 -1.04 23.40
N GLN A 421 3.67 -0.60 24.10
CA GLN A 421 4.27 -1.29 25.25
C GLN A 421 3.32 -1.50 26.43
N SER A 422 2.25 -0.72 26.54
CA SER A 422 1.23 -0.83 27.58
C SER A 422 -0.09 -1.45 27.10
N ARG A 423 -0.14 -1.86 25.83
CA ARG A 423 -1.36 -2.41 25.22
C ARG A 423 -1.39 -3.93 25.32
N HIS A 424 -2.51 -4.45 25.78
CA HIS A 424 -2.89 -5.85 25.69
C HIS A 424 -4.05 -5.94 24.70
N ILE A 425 -3.72 -6.34 23.45
CA ILE A 425 -4.61 -6.18 22.30
C ILE A 425 -5.23 -7.52 21.92
N ALA A 426 -6.55 -7.56 21.81
CA ALA A 426 -7.29 -8.62 21.14
C ALA A 426 -7.75 -8.14 19.75
N VAL A 427 -7.68 -9.01 18.76
CA VAL A 427 -8.28 -8.82 17.42
C VAL A 427 -9.30 -9.93 17.21
N ALA A 428 -10.56 -9.55 17.07
CA ALA A 428 -11.67 -10.46 16.83
C ALA A 428 -12.23 -10.24 15.43
N THR A 429 -12.48 -11.33 14.70
CA THR A 429 -13.08 -11.33 13.36
C THR A 429 -14.47 -11.94 13.42
N ILE A 430 -15.46 -11.27 12.83
CA ILE A 430 -16.86 -11.68 12.75
C ILE A 430 -17.28 -11.67 11.28
N GLY A 431 -17.63 -12.83 10.72
CA GLY A 431 -18.15 -12.95 9.35
C GLY A 431 -17.11 -12.99 8.24
N ASN A 432 -15.81 -13.00 8.56
CA ASN A 432 -14.70 -13.08 7.59
C ASN A 432 -13.82 -14.32 7.78
N GLU A 433 -14.37 -15.39 8.36
CA GLU A 433 -13.60 -16.59 8.72
C GLU A 433 -13.54 -17.59 7.57
N LYS A 434 -12.35 -17.79 7.00
CA LYS A 434 -12.07 -18.83 6.00
C LYS A 434 -10.99 -19.82 6.45
N GLY A 435 -10.97 -20.17 7.75
CA GLY A 435 -10.03 -21.14 8.30
C GLY A 435 -8.58 -20.66 8.48
N THR A 436 -8.21 -19.54 7.92
CA THR A 436 -6.90 -18.86 8.08
C THR A 436 -7.13 -17.45 8.60
N ALA A 437 -6.13 -16.85 9.28
CA ALA A 437 -6.22 -15.45 9.71
C ALA A 437 -6.50 -14.54 8.52
N SER A 438 -7.45 -13.60 8.66
CA SER A 438 -7.73 -12.57 7.66
C SER A 438 -6.49 -11.73 7.35
N LYS A 439 -6.50 -11.02 6.24
CA LYS A 439 -5.42 -10.07 5.91
C LYS A 439 -5.33 -8.98 6.97
N PHE A 440 -6.47 -8.53 7.49
CA PHE A 440 -6.58 -7.58 8.60
C PHE A 440 -5.82 -8.06 9.83
N THR A 441 -6.13 -9.27 10.32
CA THR A 441 -5.50 -9.85 11.52
C THR A 441 -3.98 -10.01 11.34
N ARG A 442 -3.53 -10.48 10.17
CA ARG A 442 -2.10 -10.61 9.88
C ARG A 442 -1.40 -9.25 9.87
N ARG A 443 -2.02 -8.22 9.30
CA ARG A 443 -1.47 -6.86 9.27
C ARG A 443 -1.43 -6.23 10.66
N CYS A 444 -2.43 -6.44 11.52
CA CYS A 444 -2.38 -6.01 12.91
C CYS A 444 -1.18 -6.61 13.65
N ALA A 445 -0.87 -7.89 13.39
CA ALA A 445 0.28 -8.58 14.00
C ALA A 445 1.65 -8.01 13.55
N ASP A 446 1.75 -7.38 12.38
CA ASP A 446 2.96 -6.68 11.96
C ASP A 446 3.30 -5.48 12.85
N TYR A 447 2.29 -4.84 13.46
CA TYR A 447 2.47 -3.68 14.32
C TYR A 447 2.66 -4.01 15.79
N ALA A 448 1.90 -5.00 16.31
CA ALA A 448 1.81 -5.27 17.72
C ALA A 448 1.64 -6.76 18.01
N GLN A 449 1.98 -7.17 19.23
CA GLN A 449 1.58 -8.48 19.74
C GLN A 449 0.07 -8.49 19.97
N ILE A 450 -0.64 -9.43 19.34
CA ILE A 450 -2.09 -9.54 19.41
C ILE A 450 -2.52 -10.94 19.81
N SER A 451 -3.67 -11.04 20.53
CA SER A 451 -4.41 -12.28 20.72
C SER A 451 -5.53 -12.36 19.70
N ARG A 452 -5.66 -13.50 19.02
CA ARG A 452 -6.60 -13.67 17.89
C ARG A 452 -7.83 -14.45 18.31
N PHE A 453 -8.99 -13.93 17.91
CA PHE A 453 -10.30 -14.54 18.13
C PHE A 453 -11.10 -14.54 16.84
N ASP A 454 -11.95 -15.52 16.65
CA ASP A 454 -12.94 -15.52 15.55
C ASP A 454 -14.25 -16.14 16.03
N LEU A 455 -15.37 -15.73 15.42
CA LEU A 455 -16.70 -16.16 15.82
C LEU A 455 -16.89 -17.68 15.63
N ASN A 456 -16.39 -18.24 14.53
CA ASN A 456 -16.54 -19.66 14.22
C ASN A 456 -15.85 -20.56 15.26
N LYS A 457 -14.62 -20.18 15.69
CA LYS A 457 -13.90 -20.94 16.71
C LYS A 457 -14.51 -20.77 18.10
N ALA A 458 -15.09 -19.60 18.39
CA ALA A 458 -15.80 -19.38 19.63
C ALA A 458 -17.11 -20.18 19.71
N GLY A 459 -17.70 -20.51 18.56
CA GLY A 459 -18.92 -21.31 18.42
C GLY A 459 -20.24 -20.59 18.71
N SER A 460 -20.21 -19.41 19.32
CA SER A 460 -21.37 -18.52 19.47
C SER A 460 -20.96 -17.09 19.82
N ALA A 461 -21.88 -16.13 19.56
CA ALA A 461 -21.72 -14.74 19.90
C ALA A 461 -21.40 -14.49 21.40
N ASN A 462 -22.07 -15.20 22.29
CA ASN A 462 -21.86 -15.07 23.74
C ASN A 462 -20.52 -15.66 24.16
N ALA A 463 -20.11 -16.80 23.59
CA ALA A 463 -18.81 -17.39 23.87
C ALA A 463 -17.65 -16.49 23.41
N LEU A 464 -17.75 -15.85 22.24
CA LEU A 464 -16.77 -14.87 21.77
C LEU A 464 -16.66 -13.69 22.73
N ALA A 465 -17.81 -13.12 23.15
CA ALA A 465 -17.84 -12.01 24.06
C ALA A 465 -17.26 -12.37 25.46
N GLU A 466 -17.48 -13.61 25.92
CA GLU A 466 -16.89 -14.14 27.16
C GLU A 466 -15.39 -14.24 27.09
N GLN A 467 -14.88 -14.93 26.05
CA GLN A 467 -13.42 -15.10 25.84
C GLN A 467 -12.69 -13.75 25.78
N LEU A 468 -13.27 -12.75 25.08
CA LEU A 468 -12.70 -11.41 25.01
C LEU A 468 -12.73 -10.69 26.37
N HIS A 469 -13.77 -10.89 27.16
CA HIS A 469 -13.91 -10.29 28.50
C HIS A 469 -12.95 -10.91 29.49
N GLU A 470 -12.87 -12.23 29.56
CA GLU A 470 -12.02 -12.98 30.48
C GLU A 470 -10.52 -12.79 30.18
N GLY A 471 -10.15 -12.49 28.93
CA GLY A 471 -8.78 -12.22 28.54
C GLY A 471 -8.19 -10.90 29.05
N HIS A 472 -8.98 -10.09 29.77
CA HIS A 472 -8.56 -8.81 30.36
C HIS A 472 -7.82 -7.86 29.41
N PHE A 473 -8.24 -7.81 28.15
CA PHE A 473 -7.67 -6.92 27.14
C PHE A 473 -8.03 -5.46 27.44
N ASN A 474 -7.04 -4.57 27.28
CA ASN A 474 -7.29 -3.13 27.42
C ASN A 474 -7.57 -2.44 26.07
N THR A 475 -7.44 -3.17 24.97
CA THR A 475 -7.77 -2.71 23.61
C THR A 475 -8.31 -3.91 22.83
N ILE A 476 -9.54 -3.79 22.32
CA ILE A 476 -10.20 -4.86 21.56
C ILE A 476 -10.55 -4.29 20.19
N ILE A 477 -10.01 -4.87 19.14
CA ILE A 477 -10.30 -4.51 17.74
C ILE A 477 -11.25 -5.57 17.20
N VAL A 478 -12.41 -5.15 16.67
CA VAL A 478 -13.43 -6.04 16.12
C VAL A 478 -13.64 -5.69 14.66
N GLU A 479 -13.22 -6.58 13.77
CA GLU A 479 -13.52 -6.53 12.34
C GLU A 479 -14.83 -7.27 12.09
N VAL A 480 -15.77 -6.60 11.39
CA VAL A 480 -17.07 -7.18 11.04
C VAL A 480 -17.21 -7.17 9.52
N GLY A 481 -17.46 -8.35 8.95
CA GLY A 481 -17.68 -8.57 7.53
C GLY A 481 -19.03 -8.06 7.02
N ASP A 482 -19.58 -8.77 6.02
CA ASP A 482 -20.84 -8.41 5.39
C ASP A 482 -22.00 -8.36 6.39
N ASP A 483 -22.96 -7.45 6.14
CA ASP A 483 -24.11 -7.26 7.02
C ASP A 483 -25.06 -8.44 6.99
N ASN A 484 -25.33 -9.01 8.19
CA ASN A 484 -26.37 -10.00 8.45
C ASN A 484 -26.72 -10.03 9.94
N ASP A 485 -27.85 -10.70 10.28
CA ASP A 485 -28.35 -10.76 11.66
C ASP A 485 -27.37 -11.40 12.65
N GLU A 486 -26.65 -12.45 12.21
CA GLU A 486 -25.69 -13.16 13.04
C GLU A 486 -24.49 -12.27 13.40
N ASN A 487 -23.90 -11.58 12.43
CA ASN A 487 -22.79 -10.66 12.64
C ASN A 487 -23.20 -9.49 13.55
N ARG A 488 -24.40 -8.93 13.35
CA ARG A 488 -24.94 -7.87 14.23
C ARG A 488 -25.15 -8.36 15.66
N ALA A 489 -25.70 -9.56 15.82
CA ALA A 489 -25.91 -10.14 17.16
C ALA A 489 -24.59 -10.41 17.87
N ALA A 490 -23.56 -10.93 17.16
CA ALA A 490 -22.24 -11.18 17.71
C ALA A 490 -21.55 -9.88 18.13
N LEU A 491 -21.55 -8.85 17.30
CA LEU A 491 -21.02 -7.55 17.65
C LEU A 491 -21.71 -6.95 18.86
N ASN A 492 -23.04 -7.00 18.92
CA ASN A 492 -23.82 -6.47 20.05
C ASN A 492 -23.50 -7.21 21.36
N ALA A 493 -23.26 -8.53 21.35
CA ALA A 493 -22.80 -9.28 22.50
C ALA A 493 -21.44 -8.80 22.99
N VAL A 494 -20.48 -8.58 22.07
CA VAL A 494 -19.14 -8.07 22.38
C VAL A 494 -19.21 -6.68 22.99
N VAL A 495 -19.88 -5.69 22.36
CA VAL A 495 -19.90 -4.29 22.84
C VAL A 495 -20.72 -4.11 24.13
N LYS A 496 -21.61 -5.04 24.44
CA LYS A 496 -22.33 -5.07 25.72
C LYS A 496 -21.40 -5.46 26.87
N LYS A 497 -20.43 -6.33 26.63
CA LYS A 497 -19.60 -6.96 27.68
C LYS A 497 -18.20 -6.36 27.77
N CYS A 498 -17.62 -6.00 26.63
CA CYS A 498 -16.24 -5.52 26.51
C CYS A 498 -16.18 -3.99 26.47
N LYS A 499 -15.03 -3.43 26.92
CA LYS A 499 -14.74 -1.99 26.90
C LYS A 499 -13.57 -1.71 25.94
N ASN A 500 -13.41 -0.43 25.57
CA ASN A 500 -12.32 0.04 24.70
C ASN A 500 -12.29 -0.71 23.36
N VAL A 501 -13.46 -0.83 22.74
CA VAL A 501 -13.63 -1.48 21.45
C VAL A 501 -13.33 -0.49 20.32
N ILE A 502 -12.49 -0.91 19.39
CA ILE A 502 -12.25 -0.30 18.08
C ILE A 502 -13.03 -1.15 17.08
N LEU A 503 -14.04 -0.56 16.45
CA LEU A 503 -14.92 -1.25 15.50
C LEU A 503 -14.46 -0.97 14.07
N VAL A 504 -14.30 -2.02 13.26
CA VAL A 504 -14.04 -1.95 11.83
C VAL A 504 -15.21 -2.56 11.09
N LEU A 505 -15.89 -1.78 10.25
CA LEU A 505 -17.00 -2.22 9.42
C LEU A 505 -16.56 -2.31 7.96
N THR A 506 -16.56 -3.53 7.41
CA THR A 506 -16.22 -3.80 6.00
C THR A 506 -17.47 -4.00 5.13
N CYS A 507 -18.63 -3.59 5.62
CA CYS A 507 -19.90 -3.68 4.93
C CYS A 507 -20.11 -2.53 3.93
N LYS A 508 -21.11 -2.68 3.04
CA LYS A 508 -21.48 -1.64 2.07
C LYS A 508 -21.96 -0.35 2.77
N PRO A 509 -21.79 0.82 2.11
CA PRO A 509 -22.10 2.11 2.75
C PRO A 509 -23.49 2.22 3.37
N TYR A 510 -24.54 1.75 2.66
CA TYR A 510 -25.92 1.84 3.19
C TYR A 510 -26.23 0.85 4.30
N ASP A 511 -25.44 -0.23 4.43
CA ASP A 511 -25.61 -1.26 5.47
C ASP A 511 -25.06 -0.78 6.84
N ILE A 512 -24.18 0.24 6.85
CA ILE A 512 -23.59 0.82 8.07
C ILE A 512 -24.66 1.25 9.06
N GLN A 513 -25.79 1.75 8.61
CA GLN A 513 -26.91 2.18 9.44
C GLN A 513 -27.44 1.06 10.35
N GLN A 514 -27.33 -0.20 9.93
CA GLN A 514 -27.78 -1.36 10.72
C GLN A 514 -26.92 -1.57 11.99
N TYR A 515 -25.73 -1.01 12.02
CA TYR A 515 -24.81 -1.08 13.16
C TYR A 515 -24.91 0.09 14.13
N GLY A 516 -25.95 0.94 14.01
CA GLY A 516 -26.12 2.15 14.79
C GLY A 516 -26.06 1.94 16.31
N ALA A 517 -26.64 0.85 16.81
CA ALA A 517 -26.60 0.50 18.24
C ALA A 517 -25.17 0.24 18.75
N ALA A 518 -24.32 -0.42 17.94
CA ALA A 518 -22.92 -0.63 18.26
C ALA A 518 -22.10 0.65 18.12
N ILE A 519 -22.25 1.40 17.01
CA ILE A 519 -21.53 2.65 16.74
C ILE A 519 -21.74 3.67 17.87
N THR A 520 -22.97 3.79 18.39
CA THR A 520 -23.33 4.73 19.45
C THR A 520 -23.00 4.24 20.85
N ASN A 521 -22.65 2.96 21.03
CA ASN A 521 -22.30 2.38 22.32
C ASN A 521 -21.10 3.12 22.95
N LYS A 522 -21.18 3.40 24.26
CA LYS A 522 -20.12 4.07 25.03
C LYS A 522 -18.80 3.28 25.12
N HIS A 523 -18.87 1.97 24.96
CA HIS A 523 -17.72 1.08 25.01
C HIS A 523 -16.96 1.04 23.69
N VAL A 524 -17.58 1.43 22.57
CA VAL A 524 -16.92 1.61 21.27
C VAL A 524 -16.24 2.98 21.27
N LYS A 525 -14.92 2.96 21.25
CA LYS A 525 -14.08 4.16 21.32
C LYS A 525 -13.74 4.72 19.94
N ALA A 526 -13.59 3.85 18.95
CA ALA A 526 -13.34 4.26 17.57
C ALA A 526 -14.15 3.42 16.59
N VAL A 527 -14.45 4.01 15.42
CA VAL A 527 -15.13 3.35 14.31
C VAL A 527 -14.42 3.68 13.02
N VAL A 528 -14.00 2.64 12.31
CA VAL A 528 -13.33 2.68 11.00
C VAL A 528 -14.21 2.02 9.96
N LEU A 529 -14.41 2.69 8.83
CA LEU A 529 -15.26 2.24 7.71
C LEU A 529 -14.40 2.00 6.47
N THR A 530 -14.68 0.90 5.76
CA THR A 530 -13.98 0.55 4.52
C THR A 530 -14.89 0.50 3.29
N TYR A 531 -16.21 0.46 3.50
CA TYR A 531 -17.26 0.47 2.47
C TYR A 531 -17.31 -0.74 1.54
N GLU A 532 -16.34 -1.61 1.59
CA GLU A 532 -16.29 -2.90 0.90
C GLU A 532 -15.46 -3.92 1.68
N ASN A 533 -15.72 -5.20 1.42
CA ASN A 533 -15.01 -6.31 2.02
C ASN A 533 -14.02 -6.91 1.01
N SER A 534 -12.78 -6.46 1.06
CA SER A 534 -11.69 -6.94 0.21
C SER A 534 -10.39 -7.08 1.00
N THR A 535 -9.48 -7.94 0.53
CA THR A 535 -8.16 -8.09 1.16
C THR A 535 -7.36 -6.78 1.18
N LEU A 536 -7.65 -5.86 0.28
CA LEU A 536 -6.97 -4.57 0.20
C LEU A 536 -7.52 -3.60 1.25
N THR A 537 -8.85 -3.55 1.43
CA THR A 537 -9.48 -2.74 2.49
C THR A 537 -9.16 -3.26 3.88
N GLU A 538 -9.12 -4.58 4.09
CA GLU A 538 -8.62 -5.21 5.31
C GLU A 538 -7.19 -4.74 5.65
N ASP A 539 -6.30 -4.75 4.65
CA ASP A 539 -4.90 -4.34 4.81
C ASP A 539 -4.78 -2.87 5.23
N TYR A 540 -5.49 -1.96 4.54
CA TYR A 540 -5.42 -0.53 4.84
C TYR A 540 -6.18 -0.14 6.12
N ALA A 541 -7.28 -0.81 6.47
CA ALA A 541 -7.95 -0.59 7.75
C ALA A 541 -7.02 -0.88 8.94
N ALA A 542 -6.30 -2.01 8.91
CA ALA A 542 -5.31 -2.33 9.92
C ALA A 542 -4.17 -1.30 9.95
N GLN A 543 -3.66 -0.89 8.79
CA GLN A 543 -2.63 0.15 8.71
C GLN A 543 -3.11 1.48 9.29
N THR A 544 -4.35 1.89 8.98
CA THR A 544 -4.94 3.13 9.51
C THR A 544 -5.03 3.06 11.04
N ILE A 545 -5.56 1.98 11.63
CA ILE A 545 -5.66 1.80 13.08
C ILE A 545 -4.31 1.96 13.79
N PHE A 546 -3.24 1.45 13.18
CA PHE A 546 -1.91 1.52 13.78
C PHE A 546 -1.07 2.71 13.30
N GLY A 547 -1.57 3.55 12.39
CA GLY A 547 -0.85 4.72 11.86
C GLY A 547 0.17 4.40 10.78
N GLY A 548 0.03 3.28 10.06
CA GLY A 548 0.80 2.98 8.85
C GLY A 548 0.19 3.53 7.57
N ASN A 549 -1.09 3.91 7.64
CA ASN A 549 -1.81 4.68 6.63
C ASN A 549 -2.47 5.88 7.32
N ALA A 550 -2.54 7.01 6.64
CA ALA A 550 -3.29 8.16 7.11
C ALA A 550 -4.79 7.86 7.14
N ALA A 551 -5.53 8.47 8.04
CA ALA A 551 -6.99 8.56 7.96
C ALA A 551 -7.34 9.85 7.23
N GLY A 552 -7.83 9.77 6.00
CA GLY A 552 -8.16 10.93 5.16
C GLY A 552 -9.55 10.85 4.55
N GLY A 553 -10.28 9.75 4.76
CA GLY A 553 -11.61 9.56 4.19
C GLY A 553 -12.71 10.29 4.95
N ASN A 554 -13.75 10.70 4.20
CA ASN A 554 -14.96 11.33 4.71
C ASN A 554 -16.19 10.45 4.41
N LEU A 555 -17.29 10.64 5.12
CA LEU A 555 -18.55 9.96 4.82
C LEU A 555 -19.13 10.45 3.50
N PRO A 556 -19.43 9.56 2.53
CA PRO A 556 -20.09 9.95 1.29
C PRO A 556 -21.61 10.11 1.47
N ILE A 557 -22.18 9.61 2.57
CA ILE A 557 -23.59 9.63 2.93
C ILE A 557 -23.77 9.92 4.42
N SER A 558 -24.89 10.56 4.78
CA SER A 558 -25.26 10.78 6.18
C SER A 558 -25.75 9.49 6.83
N LEU A 559 -25.46 9.33 8.11
CA LEU A 559 -25.90 8.20 8.93
C LEU A 559 -26.91 8.63 9.99
N ALA A 560 -28.14 8.10 9.88
CA ALA A 560 -29.20 8.29 10.86
C ALA A 560 -29.61 6.96 11.47
N PHE A 561 -29.54 6.83 12.78
CA PHE A 561 -29.84 5.58 13.48
C PHE A 561 -31.29 5.62 14.04
N ASP A 562 -32.00 4.49 13.95
CA ASP A 562 -33.37 4.31 14.45
C ASP A 562 -34.40 5.28 13.84
N GLY A 563 -34.21 5.72 12.57
CA GLY A 563 -35.11 6.63 11.87
C GLY A 563 -35.24 8.03 12.51
N LYS A 564 -34.29 8.39 13.37
CA LYS A 564 -34.21 9.65 14.09
C LYS A 564 -33.20 10.61 13.45
N LYS A 565 -32.93 11.72 14.12
CA LYS A 565 -32.02 12.78 13.73
C LYS A 565 -30.67 12.18 13.22
N THR A 566 -30.19 12.67 12.08
CA THR A 566 -28.85 12.40 11.56
C THR A 566 -27.81 12.48 12.66
N ARG A 567 -26.96 11.46 12.75
CA ARG A 567 -25.89 11.38 13.74
C ARG A 567 -24.53 11.81 13.19
N TYR A 568 -24.30 11.53 11.92
CA TYR A 568 -23.11 11.93 11.16
C TYR A 568 -23.57 12.41 9.80
N GLU A 569 -23.04 13.54 9.35
CA GLU A 569 -23.38 14.16 8.07
C GLU A 569 -22.44 13.65 6.96
N ALA A 570 -22.91 13.68 5.73
CA ALA A 570 -22.02 13.49 4.57
C ALA A 570 -20.91 14.55 4.57
N GLY A 571 -19.66 14.12 4.46
CA GLY A 571 -18.48 14.96 4.61
C GLY A 571 -17.80 14.86 5.98
N ASP A 572 -18.42 14.25 6.98
CA ASP A 572 -17.77 14.02 8.29
C ASP A 572 -16.64 12.98 8.15
N GLY A 573 -15.49 13.27 8.79
CA GLY A 573 -14.35 12.38 8.90
C GLY A 573 -13.37 12.86 9.96
N ILE A 574 -12.66 11.95 10.59
CA ILE A 574 -11.59 12.27 11.55
C ILE A 574 -10.27 11.97 10.89
N HIS A 575 -9.43 12.99 10.73
CA HIS A 575 -8.19 12.92 9.98
C HIS A 575 -6.97 12.86 10.89
N TYR A 576 -5.98 12.06 10.53
CA TYR A 576 -4.64 12.04 11.12
C TYR A 576 -3.62 11.46 10.15
N ASP A 577 -2.36 11.89 10.29
CA ASP A 577 -1.26 11.46 9.44
C ASP A 577 -0.72 10.08 9.81
N ALA A 578 -0.12 9.40 8.84
CA ALA A 578 0.66 8.20 9.09
C ALA A 578 1.91 8.54 9.91
N ASN A 579 2.22 7.70 10.91
CA ASN A 579 3.36 7.91 11.81
C ASN A 579 4.16 6.63 12.09
N ARG A 580 3.80 5.51 11.42
CA ARG A 580 4.51 4.22 11.42
C ARG A 580 4.70 3.72 10.00
N LEU A 581 5.48 2.65 9.86
CA LEU A 581 5.66 1.97 8.58
C LEU A 581 4.32 1.60 7.94
N GLY A 582 4.11 2.03 6.70
CA GLY A 582 3.09 1.50 5.84
C GLY A 582 3.55 0.24 5.13
N TYR A 583 2.61 -0.44 4.43
CA TYR A 583 2.92 -1.63 3.62
C TYR A 583 2.25 -1.51 2.26
N THR A 584 3.04 -1.66 1.20
CA THR A 584 2.56 -1.49 -0.17
C THR A 584 3.33 -2.35 -1.17
N ILE A 585 3.31 -1.98 -2.44
CA ILE A 585 4.05 -2.61 -3.54
C ILE A 585 5.19 -1.72 -4.02
N PRO A 586 6.26 -2.27 -4.64
CA PRO A 586 7.41 -1.50 -5.10
C PRO A 586 7.06 -0.29 -5.97
N ALA A 587 6.14 -0.45 -6.92
CA ALA A 587 5.77 0.62 -7.85
C ALA A 587 5.20 1.88 -7.17
N GLU A 588 4.55 1.74 -6.02
CA GLU A 588 3.96 2.90 -5.29
C GLU A 588 5.02 3.84 -4.72
N VAL A 589 6.25 3.36 -4.58
CA VAL A 589 7.39 4.14 -4.06
C VAL A 589 8.51 4.31 -5.11
N GLY A 590 8.17 4.22 -6.40
CA GLY A 590 9.12 4.44 -7.48
C GLY A 590 10.14 3.30 -7.69
N LEU A 591 9.78 2.06 -7.33
CA LEU A 591 10.58 0.87 -7.60
C LEU A 591 9.88 -0.03 -8.64
N ASP A 592 10.65 -0.74 -9.45
CA ASP A 592 10.10 -1.71 -10.39
C ASP A 592 9.53 -2.93 -9.65
N ASN A 593 8.27 -3.33 -9.94
CA ASN A 593 7.62 -4.50 -9.32
C ASN A 593 8.33 -5.83 -9.62
N ARG A 594 9.15 -5.91 -10.68
CA ARG A 594 9.99 -7.09 -10.97
C ARG A 594 10.97 -7.40 -9.85
N LEU A 595 11.30 -6.41 -9.02
CA LEU A 595 12.12 -6.55 -7.82
C LEU A 595 11.66 -7.71 -6.94
N THR A 596 10.35 -7.85 -6.74
CA THR A 596 9.78 -8.93 -5.92
C THR A 596 10.23 -10.31 -6.40
N ALA A 597 10.04 -10.61 -7.68
CA ALA A 597 10.42 -11.90 -8.26
C ALA A 597 11.95 -12.10 -8.29
N GLN A 598 12.71 -11.03 -8.47
CA GLN A 598 14.17 -11.08 -8.48
C GLN A 598 14.73 -11.44 -7.09
N ILE A 599 14.23 -10.82 -6.02
CA ILE A 599 14.62 -11.15 -4.63
C ILE A 599 14.20 -12.59 -4.31
N ASP A 600 12.97 -13.00 -4.66
CA ASP A 600 12.47 -14.36 -4.48
C ASP A 600 13.44 -15.38 -5.12
N SER A 601 13.90 -15.12 -6.33
CA SER A 601 14.82 -15.99 -7.06
C SER A 601 16.16 -16.16 -6.33
N VAL A 602 16.76 -15.07 -5.85
CA VAL A 602 18.02 -15.12 -5.10
C VAL A 602 17.86 -15.91 -3.79
N CYS A 603 16.77 -15.68 -3.04
CA CYS A 603 16.52 -16.37 -1.77
C CYS A 603 16.27 -17.88 -1.99
N ARG A 604 15.45 -18.26 -2.97
CA ARG A 604 15.19 -19.67 -3.32
C ARG A 604 16.47 -20.39 -3.76
N LEU A 605 17.28 -19.72 -4.60
CA LEU A 605 18.59 -20.25 -5.01
C LEU A 605 19.50 -20.46 -3.79
N GLY A 606 19.50 -19.53 -2.82
CA GLY A 606 20.26 -19.63 -1.58
C GLY A 606 19.92 -20.84 -0.75
N VAL A 607 18.62 -21.10 -0.55
CA VAL A 607 18.13 -22.29 0.15
C VAL A 607 18.46 -23.56 -0.63
N GLN A 608 18.20 -23.58 -1.93
CA GLN A 608 18.41 -24.73 -2.81
C GLN A 608 19.90 -25.14 -2.90
N GLN A 609 20.79 -24.16 -2.94
CA GLN A 609 22.24 -24.41 -2.98
C GLN A 609 22.88 -24.55 -1.59
N HIS A 610 22.08 -24.69 -0.52
CA HIS A 610 22.56 -24.83 0.85
C HIS A 610 23.50 -23.69 1.29
N ALA A 611 23.24 -22.47 0.84
CA ALA A 611 23.93 -21.28 1.34
C ALA A 611 23.46 -20.91 2.76
N PHE A 612 22.19 -21.18 3.02
CA PHE A 612 21.52 -21.05 4.34
C PHE A 612 20.26 -21.92 4.36
N PRO A 613 19.87 -22.47 5.53
CA PRO A 613 18.60 -23.22 5.66
C PRO A 613 17.39 -22.33 5.42
N GLY A 614 17.41 -21.09 5.93
CA GLY A 614 16.32 -20.15 5.78
C GLY A 614 16.77 -18.68 5.89
N CYS A 615 15.89 -17.78 5.45
CA CYS A 615 16.12 -16.35 5.52
C CYS A 615 14.82 -15.55 5.58
N GLN A 616 14.93 -14.29 6.05
CA GLN A 616 13.91 -13.24 5.96
C GLN A 616 14.50 -12.04 5.24
N VAL A 617 13.68 -11.38 4.40
CA VAL A 617 14.06 -10.16 3.68
C VAL A 617 12.98 -9.11 3.82
N ILE A 618 13.40 -7.87 4.12
CA ILE A 618 12.55 -6.70 4.06
C ILE A 618 13.24 -5.60 3.25
N VAL A 619 12.46 -4.93 2.40
CA VAL A 619 12.83 -3.69 1.72
C VAL A 619 11.76 -2.65 2.01
N ALA A 620 12.19 -1.46 2.42
CA ALA A 620 11.30 -0.32 2.62
C ALA A 620 11.87 0.94 1.95
N ARG A 621 10.99 1.78 1.43
CA ARG A 621 11.29 3.09 0.87
C ARG A 621 10.15 4.07 1.17
N HIS A 622 10.47 5.32 1.44
CA HIS A 622 9.49 6.39 1.73
C HIS A 622 8.49 6.00 2.85
N GLY A 623 9.01 5.42 3.94
CA GLY A 623 8.20 4.99 5.08
C GLY A 623 7.29 3.80 4.82
N LYS A 624 7.44 3.09 3.69
CA LYS A 624 6.59 1.94 3.32
C LYS A 624 7.42 0.69 3.05
N VAL A 625 7.06 -0.42 3.69
CA VAL A 625 7.58 -1.75 3.36
C VAL A 625 6.97 -2.19 2.04
N VAL A 626 7.82 -2.42 1.05
CA VAL A 626 7.43 -2.80 -0.32
C VAL A 626 7.71 -4.25 -0.64
N TYR A 627 8.56 -4.87 0.16
CA TYR A 627 8.86 -6.28 0.09
C TYR A 627 9.07 -6.85 1.49
N LYS A 628 8.40 -7.94 1.79
CA LYS A 628 8.53 -8.70 3.04
C LYS A 628 8.25 -10.16 2.73
N ASN A 629 9.25 -11.02 2.88
CA ASN A 629 9.08 -12.46 2.64
C ASN A 629 10.07 -13.30 3.45
N SER A 630 9.71 -14.56 3.67
CA SER A 630 10.45 -15.56 4.43
C SER A 630 10.62 -16.83 3.61
N PHE A 631 11.80 -17.48 3.68
CA PHE A 631 12.14 -18.63 2.85
C PHE A 631 12.82 -19.74 3.66
N GLY A 632 12.63 -20.99 3.25
CA GLY A 632 13.30 -22.16 3.80
C GLY A 632 12.81 -22.60 5.15
N ALA A 633 13.68 -23.16 5.96
CA ALA A 633 13.39 -23.74 7.26
C ALA A 633 14.35 -23.26 8.35
N ILE A 634 14.03 -23.51 9.61
CA ILE A 634 14.88 -23.12 10.76
C ILE A 634 16.17 -23.92 10.83
N ASP A 635 16.21 -25.09 10.17
CA ASP A 635 17.36 -25.97 9.99
C ASP A 635 17.15 -26.84 8.75
N TYR A 636 18.20 -27.48 8.21
CA TYR A 636 18.07 -28.40 7.08
C TYR A 636 17.34 -29.70 7.42
N ASP A 637 17.48 -30.16 8.68
CA ASP A 637 16.90 -31.43 9.14
C ASP A 637 15.56 -31.22 9.88
N ASN A 638 15.10 -29.97 10.04
CA ASN A 638 13.87 -29.63 10.74
C ASN A 638 12.80 -29.15 9.74
N PRO A 639 11.57 -29.75 9.72
CA PRO A 639 10.51 -29.38 8.78
C PRO A 639 9.89 -28.00 9.07
N ASN A 640 10.15 -27.39 10.24
CA ASN A 640 9.58 -26.09 10.60
C ASN A 640 10.11 -25.00 9.66
N LYS A 641 9.18 -24.36 8.96
CA LYS A 641 9.51 -23.31 8.01
C LYS A 641 9.84 -22.01 8.73
N VAL A 642 10.74 -21.25 8.15
CA VAL A 642 10.91 -19.84 8.51
C VAL A 642 9.66 -19.08 8.10
N ASP A 643 9.11 -18.34 9.05
CA ASP A 643 8.00 -17.40 8.85
C ASP A 643 8.39 -15.99 9.31
N ASP A 644 7.45 -15.06 9.29
CA ASP A 644 7.68 -13.66 9.65
C ASP A 644 8.01 -13.44 11.13
N ASN A 645 7.68 -14.39 12.00
CA ASN A 645 7.94 -14.32 13.44
C ASN A 645 9.23 -15.04 13.85
N THR A 646 9.81 -15.84 12.96
CA THR A 646 11.04 -16.60 13.25
C THR A 646 12.17 -15.67 13.69
N LEU A 647 12.80 -16.00 14.82
CA LEU A 647 13.90 -15.25 15.42
C LEU A 647 15.24 -15.73 14.88
N PHE A 648 16.06 -14.80 14.43
CA PHE A 648 17.44 -15.06 14.01
C PHE A 648 18.43 -14.47 15.02
N GLY A 649 19.49 -15.21 15.35
CA GLY A 649 20.64 -14.68 16.09
C GLY A 649 21.41 -13.69 15.21
N LEU A 650 21.41 -12.43 15.60
CA LEU A 650 21.89 -11.32 14.77
C LEU A 650 23.42 -11.22 14.63
N ALA A 651 24.16 -11.97 15.47
CA ALA A 651 25.63 -11.86 15.55
C ALA A 651 26.06 -10.38 15.69
N SER A 652 27.02 -9.91 14.88
CA SER A 652 27.52 -8.53 14.96
C SER A 652 26.52 -7.43 14.57
N VAL A 653 25.42 -7.75 13.95
CA VAL A 653 24.32 -6.77 13.79
C VAL A 653 23.81 -6.27 15.15
N SER A 654 23.94 -7.10 16.21
CA SER A 654 23.67 -6.68 17.61
C SER A 654 24.45 -5.45 18.05
N LYS A 655 25.66 -5.23 17.50
CA LYS A 655 26.47 -4.04 17.79
C LYS A 655 25.70 -2.77 17.46
N ALA A 656 25.16 -2.71 16.23
CA ALA A 656 24.42 -1.55 15.78
C ALA A 656 23.01 -1.48 16.39
N THR A 657 22.27 -2.56 16.34
CA THR A 657 20.83 -2.58 16.72
C THR A 657 20.62 -2.59 18.24
N GLY A 658 21.49 -3.26 18.99
CA GLY A 658 21.45 -3.33 20.46
C GLY A 658 22.34 -2.27 21.12
N THR A 659 23.66 -2.42 20.98
CA THR A 659 24.63 -1.62 21.75
C THR A 659 24.61 -0.16 21.34
N ILE A 660 24.65 0.16 20.03
CA ILE A 660 24.61 1.55 19.56
C ILE A 660 23.28 2.21 19.92
N SER A 661 22.15 1.52 19.84
CA SER A 661 20.87 2.06 20.32
C SER A 661 20.93 2.47 21.79
N GLY A 662 21.56 1.65 22.64
CA GLY A 662 21.80 1.99 24.06
C GLY A 662 22.81 3.15 24.24
N VAL A 663 23.87 3.17 23.46
CA VAL A 663 24.88 4.24 23.47
C VAL A 663 24.26 5.56 22.99
N MET A 664 23.49 5.55 21.90
CA MET A 664 22.74 6.73 21.41
C MET A 664 21.81 7.29 22.47
N LYS A 665 21.07 6.40 23.17
CA LYS A 665 20.15 6.84 24.23
C LYS A 665 20.90 7.44 25.42
N ALA A 666 21.99 6.83 25.86
CA ALA A 666 22.82 7.38 26.93
C ALA A 666 23.46 8.72 26.55
N PHE A 667 23.90 8.87 25.29
CA PHE A 667 24.40 10.13 24.73
C PHE A 667 23.30 11.20 24.67
N ASP A 668 22.12 10.83 24.19
CA ASP A 668 20.94 11.69 24.10
C ASP A 668 20.51 12.24 25.46
N ASP A 669 20.65 11.42 26.50
CA ASP A 669 20.37 11.77 27.90
C ASP A 669 21.53 12.57 28.56
N GLY A 670 22.58 12.89 27.79
CA GLY A 670 23.75 13.66 28.30
C GLY A 670 24.60 12.92 29.31
N LYS A 671 24.59 11.57 29.31
CA LYS A 671 25.37 10.76 30.25
C LYS A 671 26.88 10.78 30.00
N PHE A 672 27.28 11.04 28.75
CA PHE A 672 28.67 11.12 28.31
C PHE A 672 28.82 11.96 27.05
N ARG A 673 30.05 12.34 26.71
CA ARG A 673 30.46 12.96 25.43
C ARG A 673 31.33 11.98 24.66
N LEU A 674 31.36 12.11 23.32
CA LEU A 674 32.17 11.22 22.46
C LEU A 674 33.66 11.22 22.80
N ASP A 675 34.19 12.35 23.28
CA ASP A 675 35.59 12.52 23.58
C ASP A 675 35.92 12.31 25.08
N ASP A 676 34.93 11.94 25.90
CA ASP A 676 35.17 11.48 27.27
C ASP A 676 35.96 10.17 27.28
N ARG A 677 36.79 9.96 28.29
CA ARG A 677 37.54 8.71 28.46
C ARG A 677 36.63 7.61 29.02
N ALA A 678 36.72 6.45 28.41
CA ALA A 678 35.98 5.29 28.90
C ALA A 678 36.36 4.90 30.33
N SER A 679 37.58 5.19 30.75
CA SER A 679 38.11 4.97 32.12
C SER A 679 37.37 5.78 33.20
N ASP A 680 36.75 6.90 32.84
CA ASP A 680 35.93 7.71 33.75
C ASP A 680 34.73 6.90 34.27
N TYR A 681 34.22 6.00 33.44
CA TYR A 681 33.07 5.14 33.73
C TYR A 681 33.40 3.70 34.03
N ILE A 682 34.51 3.17 33.49
CA ILE A 682 34.95 1.78 33.67
C ILE A 682 36.22 1.78 34.55
N PRO A 683 36.11 1.54 35.90
CA PRO A 683 37.24 1.55 36.79
C PRO A 683 38.37 0.59 36.42
N GLY A 684 38.05 -0.53 35.76
CA GLY A 684 39.06 -1.53 35.33
C GLY A 684 40.00 -1.04 34.21
N LEU A 685 39.77 0.13 33.63
CA LEU A 685 40.67 0.73 32.64
C LEU A 685 41.62 1.80 33.21
N ARG A 686 41.46 2.21 34.48
CA ARG A 686 42.25 3.23 35.13
C ARG A 686 43.66 2.75 35.47
N GLY A 687 44.64 3.69 35.40
CA GLY A 687 46.03 3.45 35.78
C GLY A 687 46.80 2.52 34.85
N GLY A 688 46.25 2.23 33.62
CA GLY A 688 46.87 1.34 32.65
C GLY A 688 46.97 1.95 31.25
N ASP A 689 47.38 1.09 30.31
CA ASP A 689 47.55 1.49 28.88
C ASP A 689 46.23 1.86 28.17
N LYS A 690 45.08 1.68 28.83
CA LYS A 690 43.71 1.92 28.31
C LYS A 690 43.07 3.18 28.91
N GLU A 691 43.76 3.89 29.78
CA GLU A 691 43.15 5.04 30.47
C GLU A 691 42.64 6.14 29.57
N ASP A 692 43.36 6.40 28.49
CA ASP A 692 43.04 7.49 27.55
C ASP A 692 42.15 7.07 26.34
N ILE A 693 41.60 5.86 26.36
CA ILE A 693 40.67 5.42 25.33
C ILE A 693 39.35 6.20 25.44
N THR A 694 38.97 6.91 24.37
CA THR A 694 37.72 7.66 24.33
C THR A 694 36.56 6.81 23.79
N PHE A 695 35.29 7.25 24.01
CA PHE A 695 34.12 6.64 23.39
C PHE A 695 34.20 6.69 21.87
N ARG A 696 34.74 7.76 21.29
CA ARG A 696 34.98 7.90 19.84
C ARG A 696 35.95 6.82 19.33
N ASP A 697 37.06 6.58 20.04
CA ASP A 697 37.99 5.50 19.69
C ASP A 697 37.32 4.10 19.69
N LEU A 698 36.50 3.83 20.72
CA LEU A 698 35.71 2.58 20.80
C LEU A 698 34.76 2.42 19.63
N LEU A 699 34.00 3.48 19.29
CA LEU A 699 33.01 3.48 18.22
C LEU A 699 33.61 3.35 16.83
N TYR A 700 34.82 3.93 16.61
CA TYR A 700 35.55 3.82 15.34
C TYR A 700 36.40 2.56 15.22
N HIS A 701 36.47 1.73 16.27
CA HIS A 701 37.39 0.60 16.33
C HIS A 701 38.89 0.98 16.22
N GLU A 702 39.28 2.10 16.80
CA GLU A 702 40.65 2.65 16.72
C GLU A 702 41.40 2.62 18.05
N THR A 703 41.04 1.77 18.96
CA THR A 703 41.64 1.69 20.32
C THR A 703 42.96 0.95 20.41
N GLY A 704 43.25 0.08 19.43
CA GLY A 704 44.35 -0.90 19.57
C GLY A 704 43.96 -2.16 20.36
N MET A 705 42.72 -2.32 20.81
CA MET A 705 42.23 -3.54 21.44
C MET A 705 42.28 -4.73 20.48
N PRO A 706 42.51 -5.96 20.96
CA PRO A 706 42.47 -7.16 20.10
C PRO A 706 41.10 -7.33 19.45
N ALA A 707 41.04 -7.98 18.27
CA ALA A 707 39.80 -8.21 17.54
C ALA A 707 38.74 -8.97 18.38
N SER A 708 39.20 -9.98 19.16
CA SER A 708 38.40 -10.72 20.14
C SER A 708 39.32 -11.32 21.21
N LEU A 709 38.74 -11.81 22.28
CA LEU A 709 39.45 -12.67 23.25
C LEU A 709 39.51 -14.12 22.71
N ASP A 710 40.60 -14.84 23.07
CA ASP A 710 40.71 -16.27 22.79
C ASP A 710 39.83 -17.08 23.76
N MET A 711 38.55 -17.19 23.39
CA MET A 711 37.55 -17.87 24.21
C MET A 711 37.83 -19.37 24.38
N TRP A 712 38.40 -20.02 23.36
CA TRP A 712 38.75 -21.42 23.46
C TRP A 712 39.79 -21.64 24.54
N LYS A 713 40.87 -20.87 24.56
CA LYS A 713 41.90 -20.95 25.58
C LYS A 713 41.40 -20.55 26.96
N MET A 714 40.50 -19.56 27.03
CA MET A 714 39.97 -19.08 28.31
C MET A 714 39.04 -20.07 29.02
N MET A 715 38.27 -20.85 28.24
CA MET A 715 37.25 -21.76 28.79
C MET A 715 37.77 -23.17 29.05
N MET A 716 38.97 -23.53 28.56
CA MET A 716 39.58 -24.84 28.77
C MET A 716 40.58 -24.82 29.93
N ASP A 717 40.60 -25.89 30.69
CA ASP A 717 41.53 -26.09 31.78
C ASP A 717 42.91 -26.55 31.28
N PRO A 718 43.95 -25.72 31.38
CA PRO A 718 45.28 -26.04 30.86
C PRO A 718 45.95 -27.23 31.53
N SER A 719 45.48 -27.66 32.68
CA SER A 719 45.98 -28.87 33.37
C SER A 719 45.50 -30.18 32.76
N THR A 720 44.51 -30.16 31.83
CA THR A 720 43.87 -31.34 31.26
C THR A 720 44.48 -31.75 29.90
N TYR A 721 45.37 -30.95 29.33
CA TYR A 721 46.02 -31.25 28.05
C TYR A 721 47.53 -30.84 28.09
N SER A 722 48.28 -31.37 27.16
CA SER A 722 49.71 -31.07 27.00
C SER A 722 49.95 -30.46 25.61
N GLY A 723 50.90 -29.49 25.53
CA GLY A 723 51.22 -28.84 24.27
C GLY A 723 50.23 -27.69 23.93
N THR A 724 49.84 -27.61 22.66
CA THR A 724 48.94 -26.57 22.16
C THR A 724 47.49 -27.02 22.32
N LEU A 725 46.58 -26.07 22.55
CA LEU A 725 45.12 -26.33 22.60
C LEU A 725 44.56 -26.55 21.20
N ILE A 726 45.02 -25.76 20.22
CA ILE A 726 44.59 -25.75 18.84
C ILE A 726 45.81 -25.97 17.91
N ALA A 727 45.62 -26.84 16.89
CA ALA A 727 46.55 -27.06 15.79
C ALA A 727 45.95 -26.68 14.45
N GLY A 728 46.78 -26.33 13.48
CA GLY A 728 46.33 -25.96 12.11
C GLY A 728 45.88 -27.14 11.26
N ALA A 729 46.23 -28.37 11.64
CA ALA A 729 45.88 -29.63 10.97
C ALA A 729 45.54 -30.70 11.98
N GLU A 730 44.86 -31.77 11.53
CA GLU A 730 44.59 -32.95 12.33
C GLU A 730 45.88 -33.73 12.62
N ASP A 731 46.05 -34.13 13.91
CA ASP A 731 47.14 -34.98 14.35
C ASP A 731 46.64 -35.96 15.44
N ALA A 732 47.54 -36.76 16.02
CA ALA A 732 47.21 -37.76 17.04
C ALA A 732 46.55 -37.18 18.33
N THR A 733 46.77 -35.92 18.61
CA THR A 733 46.23 -35.20 19.78
C THR A 733 45.15 -34.23 19.44
N HIS A 734 45.16 -33.64 18.25
CA HIS A 734 44.19 -32.64 17.79
C HIS A 734 43.22 -33.29 16.78
N THR A 735 42.23 -34.05 17.26
CA THR A 735 41.29 -34.84 16.43
C THR A 735 39.90 -34.16 16.31
N ILE A 736 39.61 -33.10 17.02
CA ILE A 736 38.31 -32.45 17.01
C ILE A 736 38.35 -31.26 16.08
N LYS A 737 37.75 -31.40 14.88
CA LYS A 737 37.68 -30.30 13.92
C LYS A 737 36.76 -29.19 14.44
N ILE A 738 37.29 -27.99 14.60
CA ILE A 738 36.53 -26.79 14.99
C ILE A 738 36.10 -26.00 13.76
N MET A 739 37.08 -25.73 12.90
CA MET A 739 36.87 -25.00 11.61
C MET A 739 38.01 -25.37 10.65
N ASN A 740 37.96 -24.86 9.43
CA ASN A 740 39.04 -25.04 8.47
C ASN A 740 40.32 -24.43 9.05
N GLY A 741 41.39 -25.23 9.13
CA GLY A 741 42.67 -24.80 9.71
C GLY A 741 42.67 -24.69 11.25
N ALA A 742 41.69 -25.24 11.94
CA ALA A 742 41.71 -25.29 13.42
C ALA A 742 41.14 -26.62 13.95
N TRP A 743 42.00 -27.36 14.66
CA TRP A 743 41.71 -28.65 15.27
C TRP A 743 41.99 -28.59 16.76
N GLY A 744 41.01 -28.96 17.59
CA GLY A 744 41.07 -28.92 19.06
C GLY A 744 41.70 -30.17 19.68
N HIS A 745 42.41 -30.00 20.80
CA HIS A 745 42.98 -31.08 21.55
C HIS A 745 41.88 -31.95 22.15
N LYS A 746 41.96 -33.28 21.92
CA LYS A 746 40.91 -34.26 22.30
C LYS A 746 40.70 -34.36 23.81
N ASP A 747 41.76 -34.21 24.60
CA ASP A 747 41.75 -34.41 26.06
C ASP A 747 41.37 -33.11 26.82
N ALA A 748 41.34 -31.96 26.16
CA ALA A 748 41.04 -30.71 26.81
C ALA A 748 39.62 -30.69 27.40
N LYS A 749 39.52 -30.33 28.69
CA LYS A 749 38.24 -30.22 29.44
C LYS A 749 37.95 -28.79 29.78
N MET A 750 36.70 -28.47 29.96
CA MET A 750 36.28 -27.14 30.40
C MET A 750 36.70 -26.87 31.86
N ARG A 751 36.97 -25.62 32.18
CA ARG A 751 37.21 -25.14 33.51
C ARG A 751 35.98 -25.26 34.39
N THR A 752 36.13 -25.91 35.53
CA THR A 752 35.03 -26.13 36.50
C THR A 752 34.95 -25.03 37.57
N ASP A 753 35.98 -24.18 37.69
CA ASP A 753 35.98 -23.05 38.60
C ASP A 753 35.09 -21.89 38.14
N ILE A 754 34.82 -21.78 36.81
CA ILE A 754 33.98 -20.75 36.20
C ILE A 754 32.79 -21.28 35.41
N LEU A 755 32.66 -22.58 35.18
CA LEU A 755 31.61 -23.26 34.44
C LEU A 755 31.06 -24.48 35.18
N SER A 756 29.83 -24.90 34.92
CA SER A 756 29.22 -26.10 35.51
C SER A 756 28.34 -26.82 34.46
N PRO A 757 28.30 -28.16 34.47
CA PRO A 757 27.36 -28.94 33.67
C PRO A 757 25.93 -28.93 34.26
N VAL A 758 25.78 -28.51 35.52
CA VAL A 758 24.50 -28.45 36.21
C VAL A 758 24.21 -27.05 36.72
N LYS A 759 22.96 -26.66 36.79
CA LYS A 759 22.53 -25.37 37.36
C LYS A 759 22.72 -25.38 38.87
N THR A 760 23.35 -24.32 39.41
CA THR A 760 23.51 -24.06 40.84
C THR A 760 23.29 -22.56 41.09
N ASP A 761 23.27 -22.12 42.36
CA ASP A 761 23.16 -20.68 42.68
C ASP A 761 24.35 -19.89 42.15
N ARG A 762 25.53 -20.46 42.07
CA ARG A 762 26.75 -19.84 41.52
C ARG A 762 26.74 -19.82 39.98
N PHE A 763 26.18 -20.88 39.38
CA PHE A 763 26.14 -21.10 37.94
C PHE A 763 24.67 -21.18 37.47
N ASN A 764 24.03 -20.05 37.38
CA ASN A 764 22.60 -19.94 37.16
C ASN A 764 22.19 -19.37 35.76
N ILE A 765 23.17 -19.10 34.91
CA ILE A 765 22.97 -18.56 33.56
C ILE A 765 23.27 -19.68 32.56
N ALA A 766 22.27 -20.08 31.78
CA ALA A 766 22.44 -21.05 30.72
C ALA A 766 23.28 -20.48 29.57
N ILE A 767 24.32 -21.15 29.15
CA ILE A 767 25.18 -20.86 28.00
C ILE A 767 24.81 -21.77 26.83
N ALA A 768 24.42 -22.98 27.13
CA ALA A 768 23.93 -24.02 26.24
C ALA A 768 23.20 -25.10 27.07
N ASP A 769 22.61 -26.11 26.45
CA ASP A 769 22.03 -27.23 27.19
C ASP A 769 23.11 -27.98 27.98
N GLY A 770 22.88 -28.16 29.28
CA GLY A 770 23.86 -28.78 30.16
C GLY A 770 25.17 -28.02 30.36
N LEU A 771 25.17 -26.69 30.05
CA LEU A 771 26.32 -25.85 30.32
C LEU A 771 25.89 -24.52 30.93
N TRP A 772 26.37 -24.26 32.13
CA TRP A 772 25.98 -23.12 32.93
C TRP A 772 27.21 -22.27 33.34
N GLY A 773 27.05 -20.96 33.24
CA GLY A 773 27.97 -19.97 33.79
C GLY A 773 27.26 -19.14 34.86
N GLY A 774 27.96 -18.12 35.34
CA GLY A 774 27.43 -17.20 36.34
C GLY A 774 28.22 -15.90 36.38
N ARG A 775 28.03 -15.10 37.44
CA ARG A 775 28.73 -13.84 37.62
C ARG A 775 30.25 -14.02 37.56
N VAL A 776 30.78 -15.12 38.16
CA VAL A 776 32.19 -15.45 38.12
C VAL A 776 32.73 -15.66 36.70
N THR A 777 31.93 -16.22 35.81
CA THR A 777 32.31 -16.39 34.40
C THR A 777 32.45 -15.04 33.73
N TYR A 778 31.40 -14.19 33.87
CA TYR A 778 31.40 -12.85 33.34
C TYR A 778 32.57 -12.01 33.84
N ASP A 779 32.80 -11.98 35.16
CA ASP A 779 33.88 -11.22 35.77
C ASP A 779 35.28 -11.68 35.28
N SER A 780 35.45 -13.00 35.09
CA SER A 780 36.70 -13.56 34.52
C SER A 780 36.96 -13.05 33.11
N ILE A 781 35.89 -12.99 32.27
CA ILE A 781 35.99 -12.46 30.90
C ILE A 781 36.31 -10.95 30.91
N MET A 782 35.60 -10.17 31.71
CA MET A 782 35.80 -8.73 31.76
C MET A 782 37.17 -8.37 32.33
N ASN A 783 37.62 -9.08 33.38
CA ASN A 783 38.97 -8.91 33.92
C ASN A 783 40.05 -9.17 32.84
N ARG A 784 39.89 -10.25 32.05
CA ARG A 784 40.81 -10.54 30.94
C ARG A 784 40.78 -9.42 29.86
N MET A 785 39.63 -8.83 29.63
CA MET A 785 39.46 -7.71 28.67
C MET A 785 40.16 -6.45 29.17
N TYR A 786 40.01 -6.09 30.43
CA TYR A 786 40.70 -4.91 31.02
C TYR A 786 42.21 -5.06 31.00
N HIS A 787 42.77 -6.27 31.11
CA HIS A 787 44.18 -6.56 31.09
C HIS A 787 44.70 -7.03 29.69
N ALA A 788 43.86 -7.00 28.63
CA ALA A 788 44.32 -7.37 27.30
C ALA A 788 45.36 -6.35 26.81
N LYS A 789 46.46 -6.84 26.22
CA LYS A 789 47.52 -5.98 25.71
C LYS A 789 47.03 -5.14 24.52
N LEU A 790 47.26 -3.83 24.51
CA LEU A 790 46.98 -2.98 23.37
C LEU A 790 48.01 -3.19 22.25
N GLY A 791 47.52 -3.21 21.02
CA GLY A 791 48.33 -3.01 19.83
C GLY A 791 48.49 -1.54 19.49
N LYS A 792 48.89 -1.25 18.23
CA LYS A 792 48.97 0.13 17.72
C LYS A 792 47.56 0.73 17.63
N LYS A 793 47.42 2.02 18.01
CA LYS A 793 46.18 2.78 17.83
C LYS A 793 45.94 2.99 16.34
N LYS A 794 45.11 2.13 15.73
CA LYS A 794 44.69 2.16 14.32
C LYS A 794 43.36 1.40 14.18
N TYR A 795 42.71 1.58 13.06
CA TYR A 795 41.53 0.80 12.76
C TYR A 795 41.83 -0.71 12.81
N LEU A 796 41.12 -1.38 13.70
CA LEU A 796 41.04 -2.85 13.80
C LEU A 796 39.66 -3.21 14.35
N TYR A 797 38.82 -3.81 13.51
CA TYR A 797 37.50 -4.28 13.95
C TYR A 797 37.63 -5.14 15.21
N SER A 798 37.01 -4.72 16.31
CA SER A 798 37.16 -5.34 17.63
C SER A 798 35.83 -5.57 18.32
N CYS A 799 35.56 -6.82 18.68
CA CYS A 799 34.44 -7.21 19.54
C CYS A 799 34.63 -6.67 20.97
N CYS A 800 35.89 -6.56 21.42
CA CYS A 800 36.22 -6.06 22.75
C CYS A 800 35.78 -4.60 22.94
N ASN A 801 35.86 -3.76 21.90
CA ASN A 801 35.42 -2.36 21.97
C ASN A 801 33.93 -2.27 22.30
N PHE A 802 33.12 -3.11 21.70
CA PHE A 802 31.68 -3.10 21.94
C PHE A 802 31.29 -3.74 23.29
N SER A 803 32.07 -4.70 23.78
CA SER A 803 31.93 -5.18 25.17
C SER A 803 32.22 -4.07 26.18
N LEU A 804 33.24 -3.24 25.95
CA LEU A 804 33.54 -2.07 26.80
C LEU A 804 32.43 -1.01 26.70
N LEU A 805 31.88 -0.75 25.50
CA LEU A 805 30.74 0.16 25.33
C LEU A 805 29.51 -0.32 26.13
N ALA A 806 29.21 -1.62 26.08
CA ALA A 806 28.10 -2.20 26.86
C ALA A 806 28.34 -2.07 28.36
N ASP A 807 29.57 -2.33 28.82
CA ASP A 807 29.95 -2.17 30.26
C ASP A 807 29.80 -0.70 30.70
N ALA A 808 30.26 0.25 29.87
CA ALA A 808 30.10 1.68 30.15
C ALA A 808 28.61 2.08 30.24
N VAL A 809 27.79 1.67 29.27
CA VAL A 809 26.33 1.94 29.29
C VAL A 809 25.71 1.39 30.57
N GLN A 810 25.98 0.15 30.92
CA GLN A 810 25.42 -0.47 32.14
C GLN A 810 25.83 0.28 33.42
N ARG A 811 27.08 0.75 33.51
CA ARG A 811 27.58 1.52 34.65
C ARG A 811 26.95 2.90 34.74
N MET A 812 26.93 3.66 33.64
CA MET A 812 26.39 5.03 33.65
C MET A 812 24.87 5.08 33.80
N THR A 813 24.17 4.00 33.44
CA THR A 813 22.70 3.93 33.51
C THR A 813 22.23 3.12 34.75
N HIS A 814 23.11 2.43 35.44
CA HIS A 814 22.81 1.50 36.54
C HIS A 814 21.79 0.44 36.15
N SER A 815 21.77 0.06 34.86
CA SER A 815 20.81 -0.90 34.28
C SER A 815 21.52 -1.89 33.36
N PRO A 816 21.21 -3.19 33.42
CA PRO A 816 21.67 -4.14 32.42
C PRO A 816 21.31 -3.73 31.02
N LEU A 817 22.21 -3.92 30.03
CA LEU A 817 22.05 -3.48 28.66
C LEU A 817 20.73 -3.94 28.05
N ASN A 818 20.35 -5.22 28.23
CA ASN A 818 19.11 -5.79 27.69
C ASN A 818 17.86 -5.11 28.25
N TYR A 819 17.83 -4.74 29.53
CA TYR A 819 16.72 -3.98 30.13
C TYR A 819 16.68 -2.55 29.61
N TYR A 820 17.85 -1.91 29.53
CA TYR A 820 17.93 -0.52 29.07
C TYR A 820 17.44 -0.35 27.64
N VAL A 821 17.95 -1.14 26.68
CA VAL A 821 17.52 -1.04 25.29
C VAL A 821 16.09 -1.50 25.08
N ASN A 822 15.64 -2.50 25.83
CA ASN A 822 14.24 -2.94 25.73
C ASN A 822 13.28 -1.82 26.16
N ASN A 823 13.52 -1.22 27.33
CA ASN A 823 12.58 -0.26 27.92
C ASN A 823 12.54 1.07 27.16
N TYR A 824 13.69 1.52 26.65
CA TYR A 824 13.78 2.84 26.02
C TYR A 824 13.74 2.83 24.48
N ILE A 825 13.91 1.66 23.84
CA ILE A 825 13.95 1.54 22.38
C ILE A 825 12.95 0.48 21.88
N PHE A 826 13.13 -0.81 22.24
CA PHE A 826 12.38 -1.89 21.57
C PHE A 826 10.90 -1.92 21.96
N ALA A 827 10.57 -1.82 23.22
CA ALA A 827 9.19 -1.87 23.69
C ALA A 827 8.36 -0.67 23.18
N PRO A 828 8.86 0.60 23.22
CA PRO A 828 8.15 1.72 22.61
C PRO A 828 7.95 1.60 21.08
N LEU A 829 8.88 0.94 20.36
CA LEU A 829 8.73 0.65 18.94
C LEU A 829 7.69 -0.44 18.66
N GLY A 830 7.28 -1.22 19.64
CA GLY A 830 6.51 -2.45 19.44
C GLY A 830 7.34 -3.59 18.84
N ALA A 831 8.65 -3.62 19.11
CA ALA A 831 9.58 -4.63 18.60
C ALA A 831 9.66 -5.81 19.56
N TYR A 832 8.58 -6.59 19.67
CA TYR A 832 8.39 -7.63 20.69
C TYR A 832 9.21 -8.91 20.47
N HIS A 833 9.73 -9.13 19.27
CA HIS A 833 10.59 -10.24 18.88
C HIS A 833 12.07 -9.87 18.94
N THR A 834 12.41 -8.64 19.36
CA THR A 834 13.79 -8.16 19.49
C THR A 834 14.25 -8.25 20.94
N MET A 835 15.09 -9.22 21.27
CA MET A 835 15.55 -9.42 22.63
C MET A 835 16.83 -10.23 22.76
N TYR A 836 17.49 -10.09 23.90
CA TYR A 836 18.52 -11.02 24.37
C TYR A 836 17.86 -12.22 25.07
N ARG A 837 18.52 -13.38 25.05
CA ARG A 837 18.06 -14.62 25.72
C ARG A 837 16.62 -14.99 25.32
N PRO A 838 16.35 -15.30 24.05
CA PRO A 838 14.99 -15.49 23.54
C PRO A 838 14.22 -16.63 24.21
N LEU A 839 14.90 -17.69 24.70
CA LEU A 839 14.28 -18.84 25.41
C LEU A 839 13.56 -18.45 26.69
N SER A 840 13.73 -17.23 27.20
CA SER A 840 12.93 -16.72 28.33
C SER A 840 11.48 -16.38 27.95
N LYS A 841 11.17 -16.26 26.63
CA LYS A 841 9.87 -15.83 26.15
C LYS A 841 9.34 -16.70 24.99
N PHE A 842 10.22 -17.18 24.11
CA PHE A 842 9.87 -17.90 22.90
C PHE A 842 10.24 -19.38 23.00
N SER A 843 9.46 -20.22 22.33
CA SER A 843 9.78 -21.63 22.16
C SER A 843 10.95 -21.81 21.17
N ARG A 844 11.57 -22.97 21.20
CA ARG A 844 12.65 -23.29 20.26
C ARG A 844 12.15 -23.30 18.81
N ASP A 845 10.92 -23.74 18.57
CA ASP A 845 10.34 -23.83 17.23
C ASP A 845 10.19 -22.46 16.52
N GLU A 846 10.25 -21.36 17.29
CA GLU A 846 10.23 -20.00 16.79
C GLU A 846 11.63 -19.42 16.52
N ILE A 847 12.71 -20.19 16.73
CA ILE A 847 14.10 -19.71 16.67
C ILE A 847 14.89 -20.51 15.64
N ALA A 848 15.61 -19.85 14.75
CA ALA A 848 16.48 -20.51 13.79
C ALA A 848 17.72 -21.11 14.47
N TYR A 849 18.10 -22.33 14.08
CA TYR A 849 19.34 -22.97 14.48
C TYR A 849 20.55 -22.19 13.97
N THR A 850 21.67 -22.34 14.68
CA THR A 850 22.96 -21.83 14.22
C THR A 850 23.95 -22.99 14.01
N GLU A 851 25.14 -22.93 14.56
CA GLU A 851 26.21 -23.90 14.30
C GLU A 851 26.07 -25.14 15.16
N LYS A 852 26.50 -26.29 14.63
CA LYS A 852 26.81 -27.47 15.42
C LYS A 852 28.23 -27.31 15.99
N ASP A 853 28.31 -26.72 17.19
CA ASP A 853 29.57 -26.50 17.93
C ASP A 853 30.17 -27.85 18.35
N THR A 854 31.31 -28.19 17.80
CA THR A 854 31.96 -29.49 18.01
C THR A 854 32.93 -29.51 19.19
N TYR A 855 33.31 -28.34 19.70
CA TYR A 855 34.41 -28.24 20.67
C TYR A 855 34.04 -27.67 22.03
N LEU A 856 33.49 -26.44 22.10
CA LEU A 856 33.17 -25.82 23.37
C LEU A 856 31.85 -26.32 23.95
N ARG A 857 30.74 -26.18 23.19
CA ARG A 857 29.39 -26.53 23.69
C ARG A 857 28.97 -27.94 23.31
N ARG A 858 29.61 -28.53 22.30
CA ARG A 858 29.44 -29.93 21.83
C ARG A 858 27.99 -30.30 21.53
N GLN A 859 27.24 -29.33 20.92
CA GLN A 859 25.85 -29.51 20.56
C GLN A 859 25.46 -28.61 19.38
N HIS A 860 24.31 -28.87 18.75
CA HIS A 860 23.69 -27.98 17.78
C HIS A 860 23.06 -26.80 18.51
N ILE A 861 23.55 -25.59 18.29
CA ILE A 861 23.14 -24.39 19.03
C ILE A 861 21.76 -23.96 18.58
N HIS A 862 20.78 -23.97 19.50
CA HIS A 862 19.39 -23.65 19.25
C HIS A 862 18.80 -22.76 20.36
N GLY A 863 18.50 -21.51 20.07
CA GLY A 863 17.99 -20.53 21.02
C GLY A 863 19.07 -19.92 21.95
N TYR A 864 20.33 -20.31 21.81
CA TYR A 864 21.48 -19.70 22.47
C TYR A 864 22.34 -18.90 21.51
N VAL A 865 23.10 -17.95 22.04
CA VAL A 865 23.97 -17.07 21.25
C VAL A 865 25.09 -17.90 20.58
N HIS A 866 25.26 -17.68 19.28
CA HIS A 866 26.33 -18.34 18.50
C HIS A 866 27.73 -17.85 18.91
N ASP A 867 27.96 -16.55 19.01
CA ASP A 867 29.24 -15.93 19.36
C ASP A 867 29.71 -16.39 20.74
N GLU A 868 30.94 -16.92 20.82
CA GLU A 868 31.47 -17.51 22.04
C GLU A 868 31.65 -16.45 23.15
N LEU A 869 32.17 -15.26 22.83
CA LEU A 869 32.36 -14.19 23.82
C LEU A 869 31.02 -13.78 24.44
N ALA A 870 30.01 -13.56 23.62
CA ALA A 870 28.69 -13.17 24.10
C ALA A 870 28.00 -14.33 24.86
N ALA A 871 28.12 -15.58 24.40
CA ALA A 871 27.51 -16.73 25.01
C ALA A 871 28.05 -16.96 26.44
N PHE A 872 29.38 -17.01 26.59
CA PHE A 872 30.02 -17.21 27.88
C PHE A 872 29.93 -15.98 28.82
N SER A 873 29.69 -14.79 28.25
CA SER A 873 29.29 -13.60 29.02
C SER A 873 27.84 -13.64 29.50
N GLY A 874 27.14 -14.76 29.30
CA GLY A 874 25.75 -14.94 29.74
C GLY A 874 24.68 -14.52 28.72
N GLY A 875 25.01 -14.39 27.45
CA GLY A 875 24.07 -14.13 26.40
C GLY A 875 23.64 -12.66 26.23
N VAL A 876 24.16 -11.76 27.09
CA VAL A 876 23.94 -10.30 26.99
C VAL A 876 25.28 -9.64 26.91
N GLN A 877 25.69 -9.22 25.69
CA GLN A 877 26.99 -8.58 25.50
C GLN A 877 26.93 -7.53 24.39
N GLY A 878 27.89 -6.61 24.38
CA GLY A 878 27.86 -5.51 23.39
C GLY A 878 28.22 -5.93 21.97
N ASN A 879 29.00 -6.98 21.80
CA ASN A 879 29.46 -7.42 20.48
C ASN A 879 28.46 -8.33 19.73
N ALA A 880 27.60 -9.04 20.45
CA ALA A 880 26.59 -9.97 19.93
C ALA A 880 25.57 -10.32 21.02
N GLY A 881 24.58 -11.16 20.69
CA GLY A 881 23.63 -11.71 21.67
C GLY A 881 22.17 -11.35 21.42
N LEU A 882 21.89 -10.36 20.57
CA LEU A 882 20.53 -10.00 20.22
C LEU A 882 19.95 -10.98 19.20
N PHE A 883 18.68 -11.32 19.40
CA PHE A 883 17.84 -12.05 18.46
C PHE A 883 16.71 -11.15 17.99
N SER A 884 16.28 -11.30 16.74
CA SER A 884 15.18 -10.53 16.17
C SER A 884 14.62 -11.18 14.93
N ASN A 885 13.47 -10.68 14.46
CA ASN A 885 12.98 -10.87 13.11
C ASN A 885 13.17 -9.59 12.26
N ALA A 886 12.97 -9.70 10.95
CA ALA A 886 13.20 -8.57 10.05
C ALA A 886 12.18 -7.44 10.26
N ASN A 887 10.93 -7.77 10.62
CA ASN A 887 9.86 -6.78 10.81
C ASN A 887 10.10 -5.86 12.01
N ASP A 888 10.62 -6.39 13.10
CA ASP A 888 10.94 -5.58 14.28
C ASP A 888 12.15 -4.67 14.03
N LEU A 889 13.16 -5.16 13.31
CA LEU A 889 14.29 -4.32 12.89
C LEU A 889 13.86 -3.19 11.94
N ALA A 890 12.88 -3.45 11.08
CA ALA A 890 12.34 -2.42 10.18
C ALA A 890 11.78 -1.21 10.96
N LYS A 891 11.11 -1.44 12.10
CA LYS A 891 10.61 -0.37 12.97
C LYS A 891 11.76 0.49 13.52
N LEU A 892 12.86 -0.15 13.93
CA LEU A 892 14.06 0.55 14.43
C LEU A 892 14.70 1.41 13.33
N PHE A 893 14.84 0.87 12.11
CA PHE A 893 15.48 1.60 11.01
C PHE A 893 14.61 2.73 10.49
N GLN A 894 13.29 2.56 10.47
CA GLN A 894 12.38 3.66 10.18
C GLN A 894 12.45 4.76 11.24
N MET A 895 12.58 4.40 12.52
CA MET A 895 12.79 5.40 13.58
C MET A 895 14.07 6.21 13.34
N TRP A 896 15.16 5.57 12.88
CA TRP A 896 16.39 6.31 12.53
C TRP A 896 16.17 7.24 11.32
N LEU A 897 15.53 6.77 10.23
CA LEU A 897 15.20 7.61 9.06
C LEU A 897 14.28 8.79 9.44
N ASN A 898 13.36 8.59 10.36
CA ASN A 898 12.46 9.63 10.88
C ASN A 898 13.14 10.57 11.92
N GLY A 899 14.46 10.55 12.03
CA GLY A 899 15.19 11.41 12.97
C GLY A 899 14.83 11.16 14.43
N GLY A 900 14.61 9.91 14.81
CA GLY A 900 14.39 9.48 16.20
C GLY A 900 12.93 9.40 16.64
N THR A 901 11.96 9.48 15.72
CA THR A 901 10.52 9.43 16.02
C THR A 901 9.87 8.22 15.36
N TYR A 902 8.96 7.53 16.06
CA TYR A 902 8.15 6.45 15.53
C TYR A 902 6.83 6.33 16.29
N GLY A 903 5.71 6.16 15.57
CA GLY A 903 4.39 6.01 16.18
C GLY A 903 3.96 7.23 17.00
N GLY A 904 4.36 8.43 16.60
CA GLY A 904 4.09 9.68 17.30
C GLY A 904 4.97 9.93 18.54
N VAL A 905 5.87 8.99 18.89
CA VAL A 905 6.75 9.10 20.08
C VAL A 905 8.17 9.40 19.65
N ARG A 906 8.80 10.41 20.27
CA ARG A 906 10.22 10.70 20.10
C ARG A 906 11.04 9.88 21.08
N LEU A 907 11.86 8.97 20.56
CA LEU A 907 12.74 8.08 21.32
C LEU A 907 14.15 8.67 21.47
N LEU A 908 14.62 9.36 20.41
CA LEU A 908 15.93 10.01 20.34
C LEU A 908 15.79 11.39 19.70
N LYS A 909 16.71 12.30 20.01
CA LYS A 909 16.79 13.60 19.32
C LYS A 909 17.28 13.41 17.89
N ALA A 910 16.80 14.24 16.97
CA ALA A 910 17.26 14.23 15.58
C ALA A 910 18.78 14.48 15.47
N SER A 911 19.32 15.38 16.30
CA SER A 911 20.76 15.65 16.36
C SER A 911 21.59 14.45 16.81
N THR A 912 21.03 13.59 17.68
CA THR A 912 21.70 12.34 18.09
C THR A 912 21.76 11.38 16.91
N ILE A 913 20.65 11.17 16.21
CA ILE A 913 20.61 10.33 15.00
C ILE A 913 21.63 10.87 13.97
N GLU A 914 21.55 12.15 13.64
CA GLU A 914 22.48 12.80 12.69
C GLU A 914 23.94 12.57 13.10
N THR A 915 24.30 12.82 14.37
CA THR A 915 25.66 12.63 14.87
C THR A 915 26.17 11.22 14.60
N PHE A 916 25.39 10.19 14.95
CA PHE A 916 25.85 8.79 14.86
C PHE A 916 25.83 8.24 13.44
N THR A 917 24.95 8.70 12.58
CA THR A 917 24.78 8.14 11.22
C THR A 917 25.62 8.86 10.17
N THR A 918 25.96 10.15 10.38
CA THR A 918 26.73 10.94 9.40
C THR A 918 28.23 10.96 9.68
N GLN A 919 28.66 10.97 10.96
CA GLN A 919 30.08 11.04 11.30
C GLN A 919 30.83 9.79 10.81
N LYS A 920 32.01 10.00 10.28
CA LYS A 920 32.92 8.99 9.76
C LYS A 920 34.34 9.21 10.32
N SER A 921 35.02 8.08 10.57
CA SER A 921 36.45 8.15 10.97
C SER A 921 37.29 8.80 9.87
N PRO A 922 38.25 9.67 10.21
CA PRO A 922 39.25 10.16 9.28
C PRO A 922 40.24 9.09 8.81
N ASN A 923 40.37 7.98 9.55
CA ASN A 923 41.37 6.93 9.32
C ASN A 923 40.78 5.67 8.66
N SER A 924 39.46 5.56 8.53
CA SER A 924 38.78 4.38 7.96
C SER A 924 37.41 4.71 7.37
N HIS A 925 36.77 3.72 6.75
CA HIS A 925 35.39 3.85 6.27
C HIS A 925 34.32 3.80 7.38
N ARG A 926 34.71 3.55 8.65
CA ARG A 926 33.76 3.33 9.77
C ARG A 926 33.07 4.61 10.22
N GLY A 927 31.78 4.54 10.47
CA GLY A 927 31.02 5.54 11.23
C GLY A 927 31.09 5.26 12.73
N LEU A 928 30.32 6.03 13.53
CA LEU A 928 30.22 5.82 14.99
C LEU A 928 29.45 4.52 15.29
N GLY A 929 30.17 3.41 15.20
CA GLY A 929 29.63 2.06 15.43
C GLY A 929 29.01 1.40 14.21
N PHE A 930 28.85 2.15 13.12
CA PHE A 930 28.29 1.65 11.86
C PHE A 930 29.38 1.33 10.84
N ASP A 931 29.06 0.40 9.96
CA ASP A 931 29.78 0.19 8.71
C ASP A 931 29.25 1.13 7.63
N LYS A 932 30.13 1.62 6.76
CA LYS A 932 29.77 2.52 5.64
C LYS A 932 30.44 2.05 4.34
N PRO A 933 29.92 2.44 3.18
CA PRO A 933 30.57 2.12 1.90
C PRO A 933 32.02 2.63 1.83
N VAL A 934 32.89 1.83 1.22
CA VAL A 934 34.26 2.23 0.89
C VAL A 934 34.21 2.99 -0.43
N VAL A 935 34.11 4.30 -0.38
CA VAL A 935 34.00 5.16 -1.56
C VAL A 935 35.22 4.97 -2.46
N GLY A 936 35.00 4.70 -3.75
CA GLY A 936 36.05 4.49 -4.74
C GLY A 936 36.67 3.09 -4.75
N ASN A 937 36.26 2.20 -3.84
CA ASN A 937 36.67 0.79 -3.84
C ASN A 937 35.52 -0.14 -3.43
N PRO A 938 34.55 -0.41 -4.34
CA PRO A 938 33.40 -1.26 -4.02
C PRO A 938 33.78 -2.68 -3.58
N ASP A 939 34.88 -3.24 -4.08
CA ASP A 939 35.34 -4.59 -3.73
C ASP A 939 35.79 -4.71 -2.25
N ALA A 940 36.21 -3.61 -1.65
CA ALA A 940 36.54 -3.56 -0.22
C ALA A 940 35.31 -3.25 0.67
N SER A 941 34.14 -3.01 0.06
CA SER A 941 32.91 -2.67 0.75
C SER A 941 32.07 -3.90 1.11
N ASN A 942 31.35 -3.83 2.22
CA ASN A 942 30.33 -4.83 2.56
C ASN A 942 28.97 -4.52 1.90
N THR A 943 28.83 -3.39 1.21
CA THR A 943 27.67 -2.97 0.45
C THR A 943 27.80 -3.35 -1.04
N CYS A 944 26.71 -3.21 -1.82
CA CYS A 944 26.83 -3.20 -3.27
C CYS A 944 27.53 -1.93 -3.79
N ALA A 945 27.92 -1.95 -5.05
CA ALA A 945 28.64 -0.83 -5.69
C ALA A 945 27.77 0.42 -5.85
N GLU A 946 26.46 0.25 -5.98
CA GLU A 946 25.48 1.32 -6.17
C GLU A 946 25.12 2.07 -4.87
N ALA A 947 25.56 1.56 -3.71
CA ALA A 947 25.24 2.16 -2.40
C ALA A 947 25.78 3.59 -2.28
N THR A 948 24.94 4.52 -1.81
CA THR A 948 25.33 5.92 -1.63
C THR A 948 26.33 6.11 -0.48
N PRO A 949 27.17 7.13 -0.50
CA PRO A 949 28.12 7.41 0.59
C PRO A 949 27.46 7.64 1.95
N GLU A 950 26.19 8.08 1.96
CA GLU A 950 25.37 8.30 3.14
C GLU A 950 24.93 6.99 3.80
N THR A 951 24.92 5.90 3.05
CA THR A 951 24.51 4.57 3.53
C THR A 951 25.29 4.17 4.78
N PHE A 952 24.58 3.63 5.76
CA PHE A 952 25.16 3.06 6.97
C PHE A 952 24.47 1.75 7.34
N GLY A 953 25.17 0.86 8.00
CA GLY A 953 24.62 -0.43 8.38
C GLY A 953 25.60 -1.31 9.11
N HIS A 954 25.36 -2.62 9.10
CA HIS A 954 26.27 -3.63 9.65
C HIS A 954 25.99 -5.01 9.07
N THR A 955 27.03 -5.85 9.01
CA THR A 955 26.92 -7.26 8.67
C THR A 955 27.12 -8.14 9.90
N GLY A 956 26.52 -9.35 9.91
CA GLY A 956 26.65 -10.35 10.97
C GLY A 956 27.25 -11.65 10.48
N PHE A 957 28.02 -12.30 11.35
CA PHE A 957 28.69 -13.55 11.04
C PHE A 957 27.73 -14.69 10.68
N THR A 958 26.53 -14.71 11.28
CA THR A 958 25.45 -15.66 10.98
C THR A 958 24.79 -15.46 9.61
N GLY A 959 25.25 -14.49 8.81
CA GLY A 959 24.73 -14.18 7.48
C GLY A 959 23.75 -13.00 7.43
N THR A 960 23.50 -12.37 8.56
CA THR A 960 22.61 -11.21 8.68
C THR A 960 23.26 -9.94 8.14
N CYS A 961 22.46 -9.01 7.66
CA CYS A 961 22.86 -7.62 7.42
C CYS A 961 21.65 -6.69 7.40
N PHE A 962 21.94 -5.40 7.55
CA PHE A 962 21.02 -4.33 7.20
C PHE A 962 21.80 -3.14 6.61
N TRP A 963 21.15 -2.39 5.75
CA TRP A 963 21.66 -1.14 5.21
C TRP A 963 20.55 -0.10 5.17
N VAL A 964 20.83 1.09 5.69
CA VAL A 964 19.94 2.26 5.68
C VAL A 964 20.57 3.30 4.80
N ASP A 965 19.83 3.80 3.83
CA ASP A 965 20.25 4.85 2.91
C ASP A 965 19.34 6.08 3.05
N PRO A 966 19.78 7.10 3.81
CA PRO A 966 18.99 8.32 3.99
C PRO A 966 18.77 9.13 2.71
N LYS A 967 19.67 9.03 1.73
CA LYS A 967 19.56 9.77 0.46
C LYS A 967 18.38 9.30 -0.38
N ASN A 968 18.14 7.99 -0.39
CA ASN A 968 17.03 7.38 -1.12
C ASN A 968 15.82 7.10 -0.21
N ASP A 969 15.87 7.56 1.06
CA ASP A 969 14.85 7.30 2.09
C ASP A 969 14.43 5.82 2.10
N MET A 970 15.42 4.91 2.20
CA MET A 970 15.20 3.48 2.14
C MET A 970 16.06 2.68 3.11
N PHE A 971 15.62 1.47 3.40
CA PHE A 971 16.44 0.46 4.06
C PHE A 971 16.16 -0.94 3.53
N TYR A 972 17.17 -1.81 3.75
CA TYR A 972 17.17 -3.22 3.38
C TYR A 972 17.64 -4.07 4.55
N ILE A 973 16.96 -5.19 4.78
CA ILE A 973 17.26 -6.16 5.84
C ILE A 973 17.33 -7.55 5.22
N PHE A 974 18.39 -8.29 5.55
CA PHE A 974 18.54 -9.69 5.24
C PHE A 974 18.97 -10.46 6.49
N LEU A 975 18.14 -11.36 6.96
CA LEU A 975 18.45 -12.26 8.08
C LEU A 975 18.57 -13.69 7.55
N SER A 976 19.61 -14.40 7.98
CA SER A 976 19.78 -15.82 7.66
C SER A 976 20.58 -16.53 8.74
N ASN A 977 20.53 -17.86 8.71
CA ASN A 977 21.31 -18.73 9.58
C ASN A 977 22.38 -19.52 8.80
N ARG A 978 23.15 -18.82 7.96
CA ARG A 978 24.17 -19.42 7.07
C ARG A 978 25.19 -20.32 7.77
N VAL A 979 25.43 -20.12 9.08
CA VAL A 979 26.36 -20.93 9.87
C VAL A 979 25.77 -22.27 10.29
N CYS A 980 24.52 -22.54 9.98
CA CYS A 980 23.89 -23.83 10.23
C CYS A 980 24.19 -24.80 9.06
N PRO A 981 24.64 -26.02 9.29
CA PRO A 981 25.14 -26.53 10.57
C PRO A 981 26.60 -26.18 10.84
N THR A 982 27.30 -25.46 9.95
CA THR A 982 28.73 -25.17 10.07
C THR A 982 29.11 -23.77 9.58
N ARG A 983 30.03 -23.13 10.33
CA ARG A 983 30.63 -21.84 9.94
C ARG A 983 31.46 -21.91 8.63
N ASN A 984 31.86 -23.11 8.22
CA ASN A 984 32.66 -23.37 7.02
C ASN A 984 31.85 -23.49 5.73
N ASN A 985 30.73 -22.78 5.61
CA ASN A 985 29.84 -22.82 4.43
C ASN A 985 30.36 -21.92 3.30
N PRO A 986 30.96 -22.47 2.20
CA PRO A 986 31.47 -21.65 1.10
C PRO A 986 30.38 -21.14 0.17
N ASN A 987 29.20 -21.77 0.17
CA ASN A 987 28.13 -21.47 -0.77
C ASN A 987 27.52 -20.10 -0.52
N PHE A 988 27.50 -19.64 0.71
CA PHE A 988 27.04 -18.29 1.06
C PHE A 988 27.84 -17.20 0.35
N GLY A 989 29.17 -17.33 0.32
CA GLY A 989 30.05 -16.42 -0.41
C GLY A 989 29.86 -16.47 -1.93
N ARG A 990 29.60 -17.65 -2.50
CA ARG A 990 29.39 -17.84 -3.95
C ARG A 990 28.13 -17.16 -4.44
N ILE A 991 27.05 -17.19 -3.66
CA ILE A 991 25.77 -16.56 -4.01
C ILE A 991 25.80 -15.06 -3.75
N SER A 992 26.59 -14.60 -2.77
CA SER A 992 26.70 -13.19 -2.38
C SER A 992 25.32 -12.53 -2.15
N ALA A 993 24.37 -13.27 -1.54
CA ALA A 993 22.95 -12.87 -1.45
C ALA A 993 22.76 -11.46 -0.88
N ARG A 994 23.56 -11.05 0.11
CA ARG A 994 23.45 -9.72 0.75
C ARG A 994 23.69 -8.58 -0.22
N SER A 995 24.81 -8.56 -0.91
CA SER A 995 25.16 -7.49 -1.87
C SER A 995 24.39 -7.61 -3.17
N HIS A 996 24.07 -8.84 -3.61
CA HIS A 996 23.26 -9.06 -4.81
C HIS A 996 21.84 -8.51 -4.65
N ILE A 997 21.14 -8.84 -3.55
CA ILE A 997 19.80 -8.27 -3.29
C ILE A 997 19.87 -6.75 -3.16
N GLN A 998 20.86 -6.21 -2.46
CA GLN A 998 21.04 -4.77 -2.35
C GLN A 998 21.20 -4.10 -3.72
N SER A 999 22.02 -4.66 -4.62
CA SER A 999 22.18 -4.16 -5.99
C SER A 999 20.87 -4.21 -6.79
N LEU A 1000 20.08 -5.29 -6.66
CA LEU A 1000 18.76 -5.36 -7.30
C LEU A 1000 17.82 -4.24 -6.85
N ILE A 1001 17.87 -3.87 -5.56
CA ILE A 1001 17.05 -2.78 -5.02
C ILE A 1001 17.43 -1.44 -5.66
N TYR A 1002 18.73 -1.10 -5.71
CA TYR A 1002 19.19 0.15 -6.34
C TYR A 1002 18.85 0.21 -7.82
N ARG A 1003 19.01 -0.90 -8.55
CA ARG A 1003 18.68 -0.99 -9.98
C ARG A 1003 17.16 -0.94 -10.26
N ALA A 1004 16.35 -1.20 -9.26
CA ALA A 1004 14.90 -1.09 -9.36
C ALA A 1004 14.40 0.34 -9.17
N ILE A 1005 15.24 1.27 -8.71
CA ILE A 1005 14.87 2.67 -8.55
C ILE A 1005 14.62 3.24 -9.95
N LYS A 1006 13.43 3.77 -10.17
CA LYS A 1006 13.07 4.50 -11.39
C LYS A 1006 13.42 5.96 -11.17
N ASP A 1007 14.02 6.60 -12.18
CA ASP A 1007 14.18 8.05 -12.18
C ASP A 1007 12.79 8.68 -12.05
N GLU A 1008 12.65 9.64 -11.16
CA GLU A 1008 11.43 10.44 -11.06
C GLU A 1008 11.34 11.29 -12.35
N GLU A 1009 10.41 10.92 -13.26
CA GLU A 1009 10.09 11.69 -14.47
C GLU A 1009 9.40 13.01 -14.11
#